data_690d3e90d49649825174051d288b13e2
#
_entry.id   690d3e90d49649825174051d288b13e2
#
_cell.length_a   1.000
_cell.length_b   1.000
_cell.length_c   1.000
_cell.angle_alpha   90.00
_cell.angle_beta   90.00
_cell.angle_gamma   90.00
#
_symmetry.space_group_name_H-M   'P 1'
#
loop_
_entity.id
_entity.type
_entity.pdbx_description
1 polymer ?
#
loop_
_entity_poly.entity_id
_entity_poly.type
_entity_poly.pdbx_seq_one_letter_code
_entity_poly.pdbx_strand_id
1 'polypeptide(L)'
;MTRKLFSVLIAICIVIGVLPFTAIAVDAEATYTTSDSTAKGSFLEAIANVTDGGTITLLKNIEVNGTVTSPISKSFTLLGGGYEVKITNGSIIIEGSAVVYLGRADYSETLKIYSTHNQSSIFNIQDSAELYIYDNVTLGPSTCFNSAGGIHLSEDAELHMYGGTITDCNNPYSICGGVAVTDRSKFYMHGGTIQNCTGVEGGAISLQPGPSIGGSTTGMPTFIMDGGLIYGCTDDYYGGGAICVGYEGTNSSKGPFVLNITGGRIENCSAEGTYGGYGGAISIYSAKNFSGTSISISNLTISDCNAAKNGGAIYINLPRGMEAKFTNITLTGNTAVESGGGLYSASVSAFSFNGNCTVTGNSAASGGGVAVSANSGMLSVDESWLVYDNKAITEGDDILLTGAANSSVFLFDTPIGAQLRCGHTVDGWYYDAASARWGTDYCGAPGGTVSKIDIGMPISATAAIKAAHGEVRQYAVTVEVEGEGTVTPGSGEFTVNEGEDLTLSFAPDEGYYLKDVLLDGKSVGDGASLTLKDIKFAHTVRVVFAELMYELSYFTYGGTEYETELHSAGTVVELDKVPVRSGYRFTVWFADEALTLPVTSVTMDGNKSVHAGWERVITPVPPTPSTPDEPEVHRPNGLVLDEHFAYLIGNDDGLIRPELNITRAEVATIFFRLLTDETRESFWSDTNSYTDVAAGSWYNNAVSTLSAMGVLGGYEDGSFRPNASITRAEFAKIAVSFFELEGLACENPFLDVAPSAWYAESVAAAAEIGLIEGYEGGLFRPDAPITRAEACTIVNRTLGRAPHAAGLLPESGMNLWPDNMDASAWYYAQIQEATNSHDFVWAGEFEQWTQKLPERDWDALQR
;
A
#
# COMPACT_ATOMS: atom_id res chain seq x y z
N MET A 1 47.44 49.79 39.91
CA MET A 1 46.58 50.02 41.09
C MET A 1 45.46 49.00 41.26
N THR A 2 45.21 48.18 40.34
CA THR A 2 44.10 47.24 40.32
C THR A 2 44.35 45.80 40.89
N ARG A 3 45.62 45.47 41.15
CA ARG A 3 45.99 44.17 41.79
C ARG A 3 46.02 44.19 43.34
N LYS A 4 46.01 45.37 43.99
CA LYS A 4 45.97 45.48 45.47
C LYS A 4 44.55 45.57 46.05
N LEU A 5 43.53 45.84 45.23
CA LEU A 5 42.13 45.86 45.70
C LEU A 5 41.52 44.45 45.80
N PHE A 6 41.97 43.51 44.94
CA PHE A 6 41.48 42.14 44.97
C PHE A 6 42.00 41.32 46.18
N SER A 7 43.22 41.63 46.64
CA SER A 7 43.81 40.98 47.84
C SER A 7 43.19 41.44 49.16
N VAL A 8 42.62 42.61 49.16
CA VAL A 8 41.96 43.18 50.39
C VAL A 8 40.52 42.67 50.51
N LEU A 9 39.85 42.38 49.38
CA LEU A 9 38.52 41.80 49.43
C LEU A 9 38.56 40.35 49.90
N ILE A 10 39.57 39.56 49.52
CA ILE A 10 39.74 38.18 49.97
C ILE A 10 40.16 38.12 51.45
N ALA A 11 40.90 39.08 51.95
CA ALA A 11 41.28 39.12 53.35
C ALA A 11 40.14 39.58 54.31
N ILE A 12 39.16 40.31 53.80
CA ILE A 12 37.96 40.71 54.56
C ILE A 12 36.96 39.59 54.70
N CYS A 13 36.92 38.66 53.72
CA CYS A 13 36.07 37.53 53.80
C CYS A 13 36.56 36.38 54.72
N ILE A 14 37.80 36.42 55.17
CA ILE A 14 38.38 35.42 56.08
C ILE A 14 38.24 35.81 57.59
N VAL A 15 37.87 37.07 57.90
CA VAL A 15 37.78 37.55 59.30
C VAL A 15 36.34 37.65 59.79
N ILE A 16 35.32 37.56 58.96
CA ILE A 16 33.94 37.52 59.41
C ILE A 16 33.45 36.06 59.23
N GLY A 17 33.76 35.25 60.24
CA GLY A 17 33.19 33.90 60.27
C GLY A 17 31.67 33.95 60.30
N VAL A 18 31.08 33.00 59.64
CA VAL A 18 29.67 32.54 59.69
C VAL A 18 28.66 33.49 59.07
N LEU A 19 28.56 33.35 57.76
CA LEU A 19 27.29 33.15 57.13
C LEU A 19 27.49 32.01 56.11
N PRO A 20 26.64 30.91 56.07
CA PRO A 20 26.71 29.95 55.01
C PRO A 20 26.33 30.70 53.72
N PHE A 21 27.28 30.81 52.79
CA PHE A 21 26.91 31.03 51.40
C PHE A 21 25.96 29.87 51.04
N THR A 22 24.70 30.15 51.07
CA THR A 22 23.77 29.30 50.28
C THR A 22 24.27 29.42 48.86
N ALA A 23 25.01 28.44 48.41
CA ALA A 23 25.27 28.26 47.02
C ALA A 23 23.93 28.40 46.33
N ILE A 24 23.77 29.43 45.52
CA ILE A 24 22.66 29.50 44.58
C ILE A 24 22.78 28.18 43.83
N ALA A 25 21.85 27.29 44.06
CA ALA A 25 21.84 26.01 43.38
C ALA A 25 21.76 26.36 41.90
N VAL A 26 22.88 26.32 41.21
CA VAL A 26 22.89 26.35 39.75
C VAL A 26 22.06 25.14 39.34
N ASP A 27 20.97 25.40 38.64
CA ASP A 27 20.08 24.37 38.16
C ASP A 27 20.91 23.47 37.23
N ALA A 28 21.34 22.31 37.76
CA ALA A 28 22.31 21.46 37.09
C ALA A 28 21.73 20.91 35.79
N GLU A 29 22.48 20.97 34.72
CA GLU A 29 22.10 20.49 33.39
C GLU A 29 22.43 19.02 33.17
N ALA A 30 23.47 18.52 33.83
CA ALA A 30 23.92 17.16 33.70
C ALA A 30 24.55 16.59 34.97
N THR A 31 24.51 15.27 35.11
CA THR A 31 25.40 14.51 35.99
C THR A 31 26.56 13.93 35.20
N TYR A 32 27.74 13.85 35.75
CA TYR A 32 28.88 13.25 35.06
C TYR A 32 29.82 12.55 36.07
N THR A 33 30.53 11.54 35.55
CA THR A 33 31.45 10.71 36.32
C THR A 33 32.79 11.46 36.50
N THR A 34 33.26 11.54 37.73
CA THR A 34 34.62 12.02 38.10
C THR A 34 35.43 10.83 38.61
N SER A 35 36.73 11.05 38.89
CA SER A 35 37.63 10.01 39.46
C SER A 35 37.11 9.42 40.77
N ASP A 36 36.37 10.16 41.56
CA ASP A 36 35.99 9.76 42.91
C ASP A 36 34.48 9.71 43.18
N SER A 37 33.63 10.25 42.27
CA SER A 37 32.17 10.33 42.48
C SER A 37 31.43 10.72 41.18
N THR A 38 30.11 10.88 41.31
CA THR A 38 29.27 11.52 40.30
C THR A 38 29.05 12.97 40.69
N ALA A 39 29.44 13.91 39.84
CA ALA A 39 29.25 15.35 40.00
C ALA A 39 28.02 15.85 39.23
N LYS A 40 27.59 17.06 39.52
CA LYS A 40 26.54 17.77 38.79
C LYS A 40 27.07 19.16 38.37
N GLY A 41 26.73 19.57 37.13
CA GLY A 41 27.15 20.89 36.64
C GLY A 41 26.39 21.24 35.34
N SER A 42 26.83 22.28 34.66
CA SER A 42 26.37 22.59 33.31
C SER A 42 26.85 21.50 32.32
N PHE A 43 26.24 21.43 31.17
CA PHE A 43 26.59 20.44 30.13
C PHE A 43 28.06 20.62 29.68
N LEU A 44 28.50 21.87 29.49
CA LEU A 44 29.88 22.16 29.11
C LEU A 44 30.89 21.81 30.22
N GLU A 45 30.53 22.02 31.48
CA GLU A 45 31.36 21.57 32.61
C GLU A 45 31.43 20.05 32.68
N ALA A 46 30.33 19.37 32.38
CA ALA A 46 30.30 17.91 32.33
C ALA A 46 31.27 17.38 31.25
N ILE A 47 31.23 17.91 30.05
CA ILE A 47 32.18 17.56 28.97
C ILE A 47 33.62 17.82 29.38
N ALA A 48 33.90 18.98 29.98
CA ALA A 48 35.27 19.36 30.39
C ALA A 48 35.81 18.46 31.51
N ASN A 49 34.99 18.05 32.47
CA ASN A 49 35.42 17.38 33.68
C ASN A 49 35.08 15.91 33.80
N VAL A 50 34.33 15.32 32.87
CA VAL A 50 34.09 13.87 32.84
C VAL A 50 35.43 13.14 32.79
N THR A 51 35.52 12.03 33.53
CA THR A 51 36.70 11.14 33.43
C THR A 51 36.69 10.46 32.06
N ASP A 52 37.85 10.18 31.51
CA ASP A 52 38.00 9.43 30.28
C ASP A 52 37.30 8.06 30.38
N GLY A 53 36.43 7.77 29.47
CA GLY A 53 35.53 6.59 29.52
C GLY A 53 34.31 6.75 30.45
N GLY A 54 34.09 7.89 31.05
CA GLY A 54 33.00 8.17 32.00
C GLY A 54 31.64 8.36 31.32
N THR A 55 30.63 8.67 32.14
CA THR A 55 29.22 8.87 31.64
C THR A 55 28.75 10.27 31.99
N ILE A 56 28.08 10.90 31.03
CA ILE A 56 27.32 12.15 31.21
C ILE A 56 25.84 11.78 31.01
N THR A 57 24.98 12.16 31.95
CA THR A 57 23.53 12.01 31.84
C THR A 57 22.86 13.36 31.93
N LEU A 58 22.03 13.71 30.98
CA LEU A 58 21.26 14.95 30.99
C LEU A 58 20.19 14.93 32.10
N LEU A 59 19.90 16.09 32.67
CA LEU A 59 18.88 16.29 33.70
C LEU A 59 17.75 17.22 33.24
N LYS A 60 17.95 17.91 32.13
CA LYS A 60 16.99 18.82 31.49
C LYS A 60 17.39 19.03 30.02
N ASN A 61 16.53 19.70 29.26
CA ASN A 61 16.86 20.15 27.89
C ASN A 61 18.00 21.16 27.92
N ILE A 62 18.95 21.00 27.01
CA ILE A 62 20.16 21.81 26.89
C ILE A 62 20.09 22.71 25.66
N GLU A 63 20.50 23.96 25.79
CA GLU A 63 20.75 24.84 24.65
C GLU A 63 22.24 25.20 24.58
N VAL A 64 22.88 24.77 23.48
CA VAL A 64 24.28 25.04 23.18
C VAL A 64 24.37 26.26 22.26
N ASN A 65 24.86 27.39 22.76
CA ASN A 65 25.04 28.61 21.99
C ASN A 65 26.55 28.88 21.77
N GLY A 66 27.02 28.60 20.59
CA GLY A 66 28.42 28.67 20.20
C GLY A 66 28.99 27.30 19.89
N THR A 67 30.11 27.28 19.14
CA THR A 67 30.94 26.06 19.03
C THR A 67 31.21 25.64 20.49
N VAL A 68 31.09 24.35 20.80
CA VAL A 68 31.69 23.81 22.02
C VAL A 68 33.13 24.22 21.91
N THR A 69 33.48 25.33 22.64
CA THR A 69 34.68 26.17 22.40
C THR A 69 35.98 25.47 22.71
N SER A 70 35.89 24.22 23.10
CA SER A 70 37.01 23.29 23.15
C SER A 70 36.53 21.99 22.50
N PRO A 71 37.15 21.53 21.41
CA PRO A 71 36.84 20.23 20.82
C PRO A 71 36.88 19.14 21.89
N ILE A 72 36.01 18.18 21.76
CA ILE A 72 35.93 17.01 22.63
C ILE A 72 37.13 16.12 22.33
N SER A 73 38.07 16.03 23.25
CA SER A 73 39.26 15.17 23.14
C SER A 73 39.30 14.05 24.20
N LYS A 74 38.23 13.86 24.93
CA LYS A 74 38.04 12.79 25.91
C LYS A 74 36.94 11.83 25.49
N SER A 75 37.06 10.57 25.83
CA SER A 75 36.07 9.55 25.61
C SER A 75 34.98 9.55 26.70
N PHE A 76 33.71 9.42 26.34
CA PHE A 76 32.62 9.31 27.29
C PHE A 76 31.33 8.77 26.64
N THR A 77 30.39 8.36 27.50
CA THR A 77 29.01 8.02 27.09
C THR A 77 28.06 9.17 27.43
N LEU A 78 27.27 9.64 26.48
CA LEU A 78 26.20 10.63 26.67
C LEU A 78 24.85 9.92 26.72
N LEU A 79 24.15 10.01 27.83
CA LEU A 79 22.81 9.49 28.03
C LEU A 79 21.80 10.64 28.08
N GLY A 80 20.67 10.51 27.37
CA GLY A 80 19.67 11.57 27.21
C GLY A 80 18.80 11.81 28.43
N GLY A 81 18.50 10.76 29.20
CA GLY A 81 17.56 10.89 30.32
C GLY A 81 16.17 11.38 29.90
N GLY A 82 15.78 11.21 28.64
CA GLY A 82 14.55 11.74 28.08
C GLY A 82 14.62 13.20 27.63
N TYR A 83 15.81 13.80 27.56
CA TYR A 83 16.02 15.22 27.26
C TYR A 83 16.71 15.45 25.91
N GLU A 84 16.71 16.71 25.47
CA GLU A 84 17.21 17.16 24.18
C GLU A 84 18.42 18.09 24.32
N VAL A 85 19.32 18.06 23.33
CA VAL A 85 20.39 19.05 23.12
C VAL A 85 20.09 19.84 21.86
N LYS A 86 19.82 21.13 22.00
CA LYS A 86 19.59 22.08 20.92
C LYS A 86 20.84 22.90 20.65
N ILE A 87 21.37 22.81 19.43
CA ILE A 87 22.50 23.62 18.98
C ILE A 87 21.97 24.86 18.26
N THR A 88 22.24 26.07 18.81
CA THR A 88 21.77 27.33 18.23
C THR A 88 22.86 28.08 17.47
N ASN A 89 24.13 27.69 17.66
CA ASN A 89 25.26 28.23 16.94
C ASN A 89 26.45 27.22 16.99
N GLY A 90 27.15 26.99 15.86
CA GLY A 90 28.30 26.11 15.81
C GLY A 90 27.92 24.60 15.65
N SER A 91 28.83 23.74 16.07
CA SER A 91 28.68 22.26 16.04
C SER A 91 29.39 21.64 17.26
N ILE A 92 29.12 20.36 17.48
CA ILE A 92 29.89 19.55 18.41
C ILE A 92 31.07 18.95 17.63
N ILE A 93 32.29 19.30 18.05
CA ILE A 93 33.53 18.82 17.41
C ILE A 93 34.13 17.74 18.31
N ILE A 94 34.42 16.57 17.69
CA ILE A 94 35.13 15.45 18.34
C ILE A 94 36.45 15.26 17.61
N GLU A 95 37.57 15.29 18.33
CA GLU A 95 38.90 15.24 17.74
C GLU A 95 39.91 14.39 18.53
N GLY A 96 41.11 14.24 17.99
CA GLY A 96 42.14 13.44 18.58
C GLY A 96 41.87 11.93 18.47
N SER A 97 41.85 11.26 19.59
CA SER A 97 41.47 9.84 19.71
C SER A 97 40.30 9.64 20.65
N ALA A 98 39.42 10.64 20.76
CA ALA A 98 38.23 10.57 21.60
C ALA A 98 37.20 9.59 21.04
N VAL A 99 36.61 8.79 21.92
CA VAL A 99 35.54 7.85 21.61
C VAL A 99 34.27 8.27 22.34
N VAL A 100 33.27 8.73 21.60
CA VAL A 100 32.01 9.22 22.18
C VAL A 100 30.88 8.25 21.84
N TYR A 101 30.16 7.83 22.84
CA TYR A 101 28.96 6.98 22.71
C TYR A 101 27.72 7.84 22.95
N LEU A 102 26.81 7.88 22.00
CA LEU A 102 25.47 8.44 22.15
C LEU A 102 24.48 7.32 22.46
N GLY A 103 23.90 7.35 23.64
CA GLY A 103 23.08 6.26 24.14
C GLY A 103 23.92 5.05 24.56
N ARG A 104 23.24 3.93 24.78
CA ARG A 104 23.83 2.64 25.13
C ARG A 104 22.82 1.53 24.84
N ALA A 105 23.27 0.36 24.45
CA ALA A 105 22.39 -0.76 24.04
C ALA A 105 21.37 -1.21 25.11
N ASP A 106 21.70 -1.01 26.39
CA ASP A 106 20.85 -1.38 27.54
C ASP A 106 20.12 -0.19 28.18
N TYR A 107 20.11 0.99 27.50
CA TYR A 107 19.50 2.22 28.01
C TYR A 107 18.30 2.64 27.17
N SER A 108 17.13 2.75 27.78
CA SER A 108 15.85 2.94 27.10
C SER A 108 15.41 4.40 26.96
N GLU A 109 15.99 5.33 27.70
CA GLU A 109 15.56 6.73 27.64
C GLU A 109 16.16 7.46 26.44
N THR A 110 15.37 8.33 25.84
CA THR A 110 15.70 9.00 24.58
C THR A 110 16.76 10.08 24.76
N LEU A 111 17.57 10.26 23.71
CA LEU A 111 18.46 11.39 23.50
C LEU A 111 18.18 11.99 22.13
N LYS A 112 17.79 13.26 22.08
CA LYS A 112 17.65 13.98 20.82
C LYS A 112 18.67 15.13 20.75
N ILE A 113 19.41 15.20 19.64
CA ILE A 113 20.36 16.28 19.37
C ILE A 113 20.00 16.89 18.01
N TYR A 114 19.75 18.18 17.97
CA TYR A 114 19.36 18.87 16.76
C TYR A 114 19.99 20.27 16.67
N SER A 115 20.03 20.82 15.45
CA SER A 115 20.62 22.16 15.24
C SER A 115 19.62 23.10 14.57
N THR A 116 19.57 24.32 15.08
CA THR A 116 18.89 25.47 14.45
C THR A 116 19.89 26.42 13.79
N HIS A 117 21.18 26.08 13.83
CA HIS A 117 22.26 26.82 13.16
C HIS A 117 22.46 26.31 11.73
N ASN A 118 22.60 27.21 10.78
CA ASN A 118 22.62 26.86 9.34
C ASN A 118 24.00 26.89 8.69
N GLN A 119 25.08 26.89 9.45
CA GLN A 119 26.44 26.97 8.92
C GLN A 119 27.30 25.74 9.20
N SER A 120 26.89 24.86 10.09
CA SER A 120 27.69 23.73 10.54
C SER A 120 26.81 22.48 10.75
N SER A 121 27.42 21.31 10.59
CA SER A 121 26.82 20.01 10.95
C SER A 121 26.46 19.95 12.43
N ILE A 122 25.61 19.03 12.83
CA ILE A 122 25.40 18.70 14.27
C ILE A 122 26.74 18.25 14.87
N PHE A 123 27.40 17.29 14.20
CA PHE A 123 28.72 16.80 14.59
C PHE A 123 29.75 17.00 13.48
N ASN A 124 30.98 17.44 13.88
CA ASN A 124 32.18 17.32 13.08
C ASN A 124 33.16 16.38 13.80
N ILE A 125 33.52 15.29 13.17
CA ILE A 125 34.41 14.27 13.74
C ILE A 125 35.69 14.26 12.90
N GLN A 126 36.79 14.42 13.53
CA GLN A 126 38.08 14.59 12.83
C GLN A 126 39.24 13.87 13.56
N ASP A 127 40.43 13.88 12.97
CA ASP A 127 41.59 13.12 13.42
C ASP A 127 41.31 11.60 13.39
N SER A 128 41.42 10.94 14.54
CA SER A 128 41.13 9.51 14.73
C SER A 128 40.02 9.32 15.77
N ALA A 129 39.13 10.30 15.86
CA ALA A 129 38.01 10.25 16.81
C ALA A 129 36.89 9.31 16.29
N GLU A 130 36.16 8.74 17.25
CA GLU A 130 35.09 7.79 16.97
C GLU A 130 33.77 8.26 17.58
N LEU A 131 32.69 8.12 16.87
CA LEU A 131 31.32 8.33 17.36
C LEU A 131 30.50 7.05 17.22
N TYR A 132 29.85 6.64 18.28
CA TYR A 132 28.96 5.50 18.34
C TYR A 132 27.52 5.97 18.61
N ILE A 133 26.55 5.49 17.80
CA ILE A 133 25.13 5.81 17.93
C ILE A 133 24.36 4.54 18.21
N TYR A 134 23.59 4.53 19.32
CA TYR A 134 22.75 3.42 19.72
C TYR A 134 21.27 3.71 19.59
N ASP A 135 20.42 2.75 19.91
CA ASP A 135 18.97 2.91 19.95
C ASP A 135 18.53 4.07 20.84
N ASN A 136 17.32 4.59 20.57
CA ASN A 136 16.75 5.75 21.27
C ASN A 136 17.53 7.08 21.13
N VAL A 137 18.49 7.16 20.21
CA VAL A 137 19.16 8.42 19.85
C VAL A 137 18.57 8.96 18.56
N THR A 138 18.19 10.22 18.56
CA THR A 138 17.73 10.93 17.36
C THR A 138 18.65 12.13 17.10
N LEU A 139 19.22 12.18 15.90
CA LEU A 139 19.99 13.32 15.40
C LEU A 139 19.19 14.05 14.34
N GLY A 140 18.90 15.32 14.56
CA GLY A 140 18.09 16.15 13.67
C GLY A 140 16.79 16.65 14.33
N PRO A 141 16.08 17.60 13.68
CA PRO A 141 16.41 18.21 12.39
C PRO A 141 17.65 19.13 12.41
N SER A 142 18.21 19.36 11.22
CA SER A 142 19.25 20.36 11.02
C SER A 142 19.27 20.89 9.59
N THR A 143 19.77 22.11 9.39
CA THR A 143 20.07 22.64 8.07
C THR A 143 21.49 23.17 8.08
N CYS A 144 22.32 22.78 7.11
CA CYS A 144 23.70 23.22 7.00
C CYS A 144 24.00 23.65 5.57
N PHE A 145 24.72 24.76 5.40
CA PHE A 145 25.06 25.29 4.06
C PHE A 145 26.49 24.96 3.62
N ASN A 146 27.38 24.62 4.53
CA ASN A 146 28.82 24.52 4.25
C ASN A 146 29.40 23.09 4.50
N SER A 147 28.62 22.17 5.05
CA SER A 147 29.05 20.83 5.44
C SER A 147 27.85 19.88 5.36
N ALA A 148 27.94 18.63 5.82
CA ALA A 148 26.77 17.76 5.97
C ALA A 148 25.74 18.37 6.92
N GLY A 149 24.46 18.11 6.67
CA GLY A 149 23.39 18.53 7.58
C GLY A 149 23.53 17.89 8.97
N GLY A 150 23.74 16.58 9.02
CA GLY A 150 23.87 15.80 10.24
C GLY A 150 25.30 15.68 10.76
N ILE A 151 26.12 14.82 10.15
CA ILE A 151 27.47 14.46 10.61
C ILE A 151 28.48 14.65 9.49
N HIS A 152 29.59 15.28 9.79
CA HIS A 152 30.75 15.36 8.89
C HIS A 152 31.93 14.58 9.49
N LEU A 153 32.42 13.61 8.73
CA LEU A 153 33.62 12.82 9.04
C LEU A 153 34.77 13.27 8.17
N SER A 154 35.93 13.56 8.77
CA SER A 154 37.15 13.92 8.05
C SER A 154 38.39 13.23 8.63
N GLU A 155 39.49 13.27 7.89
CA GLU A 155 40.74 12.66 8.23
C GLU A 155 40.65 11.13 8.41
N ASP A 156 40.87 10.60 9.61
CA ASP A 156 40.80 9.16 9.96
C ASP A 156 39.60 8.87 10.90
N ALA A 157 38.63 9.77 11.02
CA ALA A 157 37.48 9.64 11.93
C ALA A 157 36.59 8.44 11.57
N GLU A 158 35.98 7.83 12.59
CA GLU A 158 35.05 6.72 12.43
C GLU A 158 33.68 7.01 13.04
N LEU A 159 32.62 6.63 12.34
CA LEU A 159 31.23 6.62 12.81
C LEU A 159 30.71 5.18 12.82
N HIS A 160 30.14 4.77 13.94
CA HIS A 160 29.48 3.49 14.10
C HIS A 160 28.01 3.69 14.49
N MET A 161 27.10 3.26 13.66
CA MET A 161 25.66 3.34 13.92
C MET A 161 25.09 1.95 14.13
N TYR A 162 24.79 1.60 15.38
CA TYR A 162 24.18 0.33 15.77
C TYR A 162 22.65 0.44 15.84
N GLY A 163 22.12 1.64 16.02
CA GLY A 163 20.71 1.93 16.14
C GLY A 163 20.45 3.45 16.02
N GLY A 164 19.33 3.91 16.55
CA GLY A 164 18.95 5.33 16.53
C GLY A 164 18.53 5.84 15.14
N THR A 165 18.31 7.14 15.06
CA THR A 165 17.78 7.78 13.84
C THR A 165 18.52 9.09 13.53
N ILE A 166 18.95 9.25 12.27
CA ILE A 166 19.39 10.55 11.71
C ILE A 166 18.24 11.00 10.80
N THR A 167 17.63 12.15 11.11
CA THR A 167 16.40 12.57 10.45
C THR A 167 16.34 14.06 10.13
N ASP A 168 15.68 14.40 9.03
CA ASP A 168 15.36 15.77 8.64
C ASP A 168 16.63 16.69 8.61
N CYS A 169 17.75 16.11 8.23
CA CYS A 169 19.00 16.81 8.05
C CYS A 169 19.11 17.30 6.61
N ASN A 170 19.34 18.62 6.43
CA ASN A 170 19.23 19.25 5.13
C ASN A 170 20.51 20.03 4.77
N ASN A 171 20.98 19.86 3.56
CA ASN A 171 22.04 20.71 2.97
C ASN A 171 21.68 21.11 1.54
N PRO A 172 21.15 22.31 1.33
CA PRO A 172 20.71 22.75 0.01
C PRO A 172 21.80 23.27 -0.91
N TYR A 173 23.08 23.32 -0.48
CA TYR A 173 24.12 24.02 -1.25
C TYR A 173 25.46 23.29 -1.43
N SER A 174 25.78 22.31 -0.60
CA SER A 174 27.18 21.86 -0.52
C SER A 174 27.40 20.35 -0.63
N ILE A 175 26.92 19.56 0.31
CA ILE A 175 27.26 18.12 0.36
C ILE A 175 25.96 17.31 0.51
N CYS A 176 25.81 16.54 1.58
CA CYS A 176 24.64 15.70 1.83
C CYS A 176 23.84 16.20 3.04
N GLY A 177 22.62 15.69 3.13
CA GLY A 177 21.78 15.94 4.28
C GLY A 177 22.28 15.21 5.53
N GLY A 178 22.49 13.92 5.46
CA GLY A 178 22.78 13.06 6.61
C GLY A 178 24.26 13.03 7.01
N VAL A 179 25.06 12.19 6.37
CA VAL A 179 26.46 11.90 6.75
C VAL A 179 27.42 12.10 5.58
N ALA A 180 28.39 13.00 5.72
CA ALA A 180 29.50 13.15 4.78
C ALA A 180 30.73 12.38 5.26
N VAL A 181 31.27 11.55 4.39
CA VAL A 181 32.47 10.73 4.61
C VAL A 181 33.57 11.24 3.68
N THR A 182 34.57 11.91 4.24
CA THR A 182 35.64 12.53 3.47
C THR A 182 37.02 11.97 3.88
N ASP A 183 38.07 12.28 3.14
CA ASP A 183 39.43 11.85 3.42
C ASP A 183 39.60 10.34 3.61
N ARG A 184 40.07 9.86 4.76
CA ARG A 184 40.23 8.44 5.09
C ARG A 184 39.22 7.98 6.16
N SER A 185 38.24 8.83 6.42
CA SER A 185 37.22 8.51 7.42
C SER A 185 36.33 7.34 7.03
N LYS A 186 35.70 6.74 8.01
CA LYS A 186 34.88 5.55 7.83
C LYS A 186 33.54 5.68 8.51
N PHE A 187 32.51 5.22 7.83
CA PHE A 187 31.17 5.07 8.39
C PHE A 187 30.75 3.61 8.33
N TYR A 188 30.42 3.07 9.49
CA TYR A 188 29.88 1.72 9.67
C TYR A 188 28.41 1.81 10.12
N MET A 189 27.49 1.34 9.27
CA MET A 189 26.06 1.28 9.58
C MET A 189 25.65 -0.18 9.82
N HIS A 190 25.56 -0.55 11.08
CA HIS A 190 25.14 -1.89 11.53
C HIS A 190 23.62 -1.97 11.73
N GLY A 191 22.96 -0.83 11.96
CA GLY A 191 21.53 -0.73 12.21
C GLY A 191 21.06 0.73 12.22
N GLY A 192 19.87 0.97 12.73
CA GLY A 192 19.27 2.31 12.80
C GLY A 192 18.68 2.79 11.48
N THR A 193 18.28 4.05 11.46
CA THR A 193 17.57 4.66 10.31
C THR A 193 18.18 6.01 9.94
N ILE A 194 18.41 6.26 8.65
CA ILE A 194 18.67 7.60 8.12
C ILE A 194 17.47 7.96 7.24
N GLN A 195 16.75 9.02 7.61
CA GLN A 195 15.50 9.31 6.90
C GLN A 195 15.27 10.80 6.65
N ASN A 196 14.50 11.10 5.59
CA ASN A 196 14.05 12.45 5.24
C ASN A 196 15.18 13.48 5.15
N CYS A 197 16.36 13.04 4.78
CA CYS A 197 17.52 13.92 4.64
C CYS A 197 17.62 14.42 3.19
N THR A 198 17.94 15.70 2.99
CA THR A 198 18.05 16.30 1.68
C THR A 198 19.44 16.89 1.46
N GLY A 199 20.05 16.61 0.32
CA GLY A 199 21.39 17.09 -0.02
C GLY A 199 21.56 17.38 -1.51
N VAL A 200 22.77 17.83 -1.89
CA VAL A 200 23.15 18.05 -3.29
C VAL A 200 24.17 17.02 -3.81
N GLU A 201 24.75 16.23 -2.94
CA GLU A 201 25.69 15.14 -3.21
C GLU A 201 25.30 13.91 -2.38
N GLY A 202 24.07 13.44 -2.52
CA GLY A 202 23.44 12.39 -1.73
C GLY A 202 22.53 12.90 -0.62
N GLY A 203 21.29 12.45 -0.61
CA GLY A 203 20.33 12.84 0.42
C GLY A 203 20.77 12.39 1.80
N ALA A 204 21.09 11.11 1.97
CA ALA A 204 21.53 10.54 3.24
C ALA A 204 23.06 10.57 3.40
N ILE A 205 23.80 10.04 2.43
CA ILE A 205 25.23 9.77 2.57
C ILE A 205 26.00 10.27 1.35
N SER A 206 27.09 11.00 1.59
CA SER A 206 28.06 11.37 0.55
C SER A 206 29.42 10.74 0.85
N LEU A 207 29.97 9.97 -0.13
CA LEU A 207 31.36 9.57 -0.15
C LEU A 207 32.12 10.47 -1.11
N GLN A 208 33.05 11.23 -0.61
CA GLN A 208 33.82 12.17 -1.40
C GLN A 208 35.28 11.69 -1.64
N PRO A 209 35.52 10.84 -2.66
CA PRO A 209 36.87 10.38 -3.00
C PRO A 209 37.65 11.47 -3.71
N GLY A 210 38.46 12.17 -2.99
CA GLY A 210 39.26 13.26 -3.54
C GLY A 210 40.53 13.58 -2.72
N PRO A 211 41.36 14.56 -3.15
CA PRO A 211 42.46 15.03 -2.35
C PRO A 211 41.94 15.79 -1.14
N SER A 212 42.49 15.53 0.04
CA SER A 212 42.16 16.26 1.26
C SER A 212 42.25 17.77 1.04
N ILE A 213 41.38 18.55 1.63
CA ILE A 213 41.42 20.01 1.58
C ILE A 213 42.72 20.46 2.27
N GLY A 214 43.74 20.81 1.47
CA GLY A 214 45.04 21.29 1.95
C GLY A 214 46.14 20.24 2.06
N GLY A 215 45.92 18.97 1.69
CA GLY A 215 46.88 17.88 1.86
C GLY A 215 47.37 17.21 0.61
N SER A 216 48.52 16.57 0.74
CA SER A 216 49.24 15.81 -0.30
C SER A 216 48.81 14.37 -0.44
N THR A 217 47.83 13.89 0.33
CA THR A 217 47.36 12.51 0.38
C THR A 217 45.97 12.38 -0.21
N THR A 218 45.80 11.44 -1.15
CA THR A 218 44.47 11.03 -1.65
C THR A 218 43.74 10.29 -0.54
N GLY A 219 42.62 10.85 -0.07
CA GLY A 219 41.74 10.17 0.85
C GLY A 219 41.11 8.92 0.25
N MET A 220 40.72 7.97 1.10
CA MET A 220 39.96 6.76 0.71
C MET A 220 38.78 6.63 1.68
N PRO A 221 37.74 7.46 1.49
CA PRO A 221 36.53 7.37 2.33
C PRO A 221 35.91 5.97 2.21
N THR A 222 35.41 5.46 3.32
CA THR A 222 34.89 4.12 3.42
C THR A 222 33.48 4.14 4.01
N PHE A 223 32.53 3.54 3.32
CA PHE A 223 31.21 3.25 3.85
C PHE A 223 30.95 1.75 3.84
N ILE A 224 30.59 1.22 5.02
CA ILE A 224 30.22 -0.18 5.22
C ILE A 224 28.82 -0.21 5.84
N MET A 225 27.92 -0.97 5.22
CA MET A 225 26.56 -1.16 5.73
C MET A 225 26.28 -2.66 5.78
N ASP A 226 25.97 -3.18 6.94
CA ASP A 226 25.55 -4.58 7.11
C ASP A 226 24.14 -4.70 7.70
N GLY A 227 23.47 -3.57 7.96
CA GLY A 227 22.09 -3.48 8.41
C GLY A 227 21.54 -2.07 8.36
N GLY A 228 20.32 -1.88 8.84
CA GLY A 228 19.65 -0.58 8.92
C GLY A 228 18.81 -0.21 7.70
N LEU A 229 18.23 0.99 7.76
CA LEU A 229 17.29 1.52 6.78
C LEU A 229 17.69 2.94 6.36
N ILE A 230 17.71 3.21 5.05
CA ILE A 230 17.75 4.58 4.50
C ILE A 230 16.39 4.83 3.83
N TYR A 231 15.66 5.86 4.27
CA TYR A 231 14.28 6.07 3.86
C TYR A 231 13.97 7.53 3.52
N GLY A 232 13.26 7.76 2.41
CA GLY A 232 12.70 9.06 2.07
C GLY A 232 13.74 10.18 1.91
N CYS A 233 14.99 9.85 1.55
CA CYS A 233 16.06 10.83 1.37
C CYS A 233 16.11 11.34 -0.07
N THR A 234 16.45 12.62 -0.26
CA THR A 234 16.41 13.29 -1.56
C THR A 234 17.75 13.93 -1.91
N ASP A 235 18.21 13.72 -3.14
CA ASP A 235 19.28 14.51 -3.75
C ASP A 235 18.68 15.51 -4.73
N ASP A 236 18.98 16.79 -4.50
CA ASP A 236 18.40 17.89 -5.30
C ASP A 236 19.29 18.30 -6.49
N TYR A 237 20.50 17.73 -6.67
CA TYR A 237 21.42 18.29 -7.65
C TYR A 237 22.25 17.27 -8.47
N TYR A 238 23.09 16.43 -7.85
CA TYR A 238 24.04 15.56 -8.56
C TYR A 238 23.61 14.09 -8.69
N GLY A 239 22.83 13.55 -7.77
CA GLY A 239 22.25 12.21 -7.77
C GLY A 239 22.67 11.36 -6.58
N GLY A 240 22.00 10.22 -6.45
CA GLY A 240 22.08 9.35 -5.29
C GLY A 240 21.16 9.81 -4.17
N GLY A 241 19.84 9.63 -4.34
CA GLY A 241 18.87 10.06 -3.34
C GLY A 241 19.19 9.59 -1.93
N ALA A 242 19.73 8.37 -1.79
CA ALA A 242 20.30 7.88 -0.54
C ALA A 242 21.83 8.08 -0.49
N ILE A 243 22.55 7.50 -1.43
CA ILE A 243 24.03 7.42 -1.40
C ILE A 243 24.61 7.99 -2.69
N CYS A 244 25.46 9.00 -2.57
CA CYS A 244 26.25 9.53 -3.67
C CYS A 244 27.74 9.20 -3.47
N VAL A 245 28.37 8.63 -4.46
CA VAL A 245 29.81 8.37 -4.49
C VAL A 245 30.43 9.09 -5.67
N GLY A 246 31.01 10.26 -5.42
CA GLY A 246 31.56 11.11 -6.47
C GLY A 246 30.53 11.57 -7.50
N TYR A 247 30.91 12.51 -8.36
CA TYR A 247 30.09 12.97 -9.47
C TYR A 247 30.92 13.61 -10.58
N GLU A 248 30.35 13.75 -11.76
CA GLU A 248 31.06 14.19 -12.94
C GLU A 248 31.54 15.65 -12.85
N GLY A 249 32.77 15.89 -13.22
CA GLY A 249 33.31 17.25 -13.37
C GLY A 249 33.94 17.86 -12.12
N THR A 250 34.01 17.17 -11.00
CA THR A 250 34.54 17.69 -9.75
C THR A 250 35.79 16.95 -9.21
N ASN A 251 36.34 17.48 -8.12
CA ASN A 251 37.45 16.83 -7.42
C ASN A 251 37.01 15.61 -6.61
N SER A 252 35.71 15.54 -6.24
CA SER A 252 35.14 14.45 -5.44
C SER A 252 35.14 13.09 -6.12
N SER A 253 35.39 13.02 -7.45
CA SER A 253 35.50 11.75 -8.19
C SER A 253 36.95 11.35 -8.49
N LYS A 254 37.98 11.94 -7.82
CA LYS A 254 39.38 11.84 -8.18
C LYS A 254 40.24 11.03 -7.22
N GLY A 255 39.66 10.24 -6.36
CA GLY A 255 40.37 9.38 -5.40
C GLY A 255 39.77 7.98 -5.30
N PRO A 256 40.46 7.06 -4.59
CA PRO A 256 39.92 5.75 -4.27
C PRO A 256 38.83 5.86 -3.19
N PHE A 257 37.94 4.86 -3.14
CA PHE A 257 36.89 4.73 -2.11
C PHE A 257 36.56 3.28 -1.84
N VAL A 258 35.91 3.01 -0.72
CA VAL A 258 35.34 1.72 -0.40
C VAL A 258 33.84 1.88 -0.17
N LEU A 259 33.04 1.23 -1.01
CA LEU A 259 31.60 1.07 -0.82
C LEU A 259 31.32 -0.42 -0.63
N ASN A 260 31.03 -0.83 0.61
CA ASN A 260 30.77 -2.24 0.94
C ASN A 260 29.44 -2.35 1.69
N ILE A 261 28.42 -2.85 0.99
CA ILE A 261 27.09 -3.07 1.55
C ILE A 261 26.85 -4.58 1.58
N THR A 262 26.57 -5.12 2.76
CA THR A 262 26.34 -6.56 2.95
C THR A 262 24.95 -6.87 3.51
N GLY A 263 24.11 -5.85 3.69
CA GLY A 263 22.74 -5.97 4.17
C GLY A 263 22.05 -4.61 4.27
N GLY A 264 20.81 -4.60 4.70
CA GLY A 264 20.01 -3.40 4.89
C GLY A 264 18.96 -3.14 3.81
N ARG A 265 18.33 -1.97 3.89
CA ARG A 265 17.28 -1.54 2.93
C ARG A 265 17.43 -0.06 2.60
N ILE A 266 17.08 0.29 1.35
CA ILE A 266 16.94 1.69 0.87
C ILE A 266 15.58 1.81 0.23
N GLU A 267 14.74 2.71 0.72
CA GLU A 267 13.33 2.80 0.33
C GLU A 267 12.91 4.26 0.11
N ASN A 268 12.05 4.51 -0.88
CA ASN A 268 11.42 5.82 -1.13
C ASN A 268 12.41 7.00 -1.28
N CYS A 269 13.61 6.75 -1.77
CA CYS A 269 14.60 7.79 -1.98
C CYS A 269 14.52 8.38 -3.40
N SER A 270 14.85 9.67 -3.56
CA SER A 270 14.75 10.33 -4.87
C SER A 270 15.99 11.13 -5.24
N ALA A 271 16.34 11.10 -6.52
CA ALA A 271 17.35 11.96 -7.15
C ALA A 271 16.65 12.89 -8.13
N GLU A 272 16.36 14.13 -7.69
CA GLU A 272 15.52 15.10 -8.41
C GLU A 272 16.34 16.15 -9.18
N GLY A 273 17.66 16.11 -9.06
CA GLY A 273 18.58 17.14 -9.52
C GLY A 273 18.54 17.46 -11.00
N THR A 274 18.50 18.74 -11.33
CA THR A 274 18.51 19.24 -12.72
C THR A 274 19.81 18.89 -13.47
N TYR A 275 20.95 18.83 -12.79
CA TYR A 275 22.25 18.49 -13.37
C TYR A 275 22.63 17.01 -13.25
N GLY A 276 22.20 16.36 -12.17
CA GLY A 276 22.35 14.95 -11.90
C GLY A 276 21.04 14.21 -12.17
N GLY A 277 20.28 13.90 -11.12
CA GLY A 277 19.03 13.11 -11.19
C GLY A 277 19.31 11.66 -11.51
N TYR A 278 20.49 11.16 -11.15
CA TYR A 278 20.96 9.80 -11.42
C TYR A 278 20.96 8.95 -10.15
N GLY A 279 20.47 7.72 -10.24
CA GLY A 279 20.43 6.78 -9.12
C GLY A 279 19.50 7.23 -8.00
N GLY A 280 18.22 6.92 -8.11
CA GLY A 280 17.24 7.31 -7.09
C GLY A 280 17.60 6.89 -5.67
N ALA A 281 18.26 5.73 -5.54
CA ALA A 281 18.90 5.31 -4.29
C ALA A 281 20.41 5.57 -4.30
N ILE A 282 21.14 4.97 -5.25
CA ILE A 282 22.61 4.97 -5.24
C ILE A 282 23.16 5.49 -6.57
N SER A 283 24.03 6.49 -6.51
CA SER A 283 24.79 6.98 -7.64
C SER A 283 26.29 6.75 -7.40
N ILE A 284 26.97 6.07 -8.34
CA ILE A 284 28.40 5.76 -8.25
C ILE A 284 29.12 6.28 -9.48
N TYR A 285 30.00 7.22 -9.27
CA TYR A 285 30.85 7.80 -10.32
C TYR A 285 32.34 7.77 -9.93
N SER A 286 33.21 7.36 -10.85
CA SER A 286 34.67 7.51 -10.71
C SER A 286 35.30 7.92 -12.01
N ALA A 287 36.10 8.98 -11.97
CA ALA A 287 36.76 9.50 -13.16
C ALA A 287 37.91 8.62 -13.71
N LYS A 288 38.51 7.80 -12.84
CA LYS A 288 39.67 6.92 -13.16
C LYS A 288 39.65 5.67 -12.29
N ASN A 289 40.35 4.64 -12.76
CA ASN A 289 40.60 3.46 -11.95
C ASN A 289 41.69 3.76 -10.91
N PHE A 290 41.29 3.98 -9.67
CA PHE A 290 42.20 4.24 -8.54
C PHE A 290 42.49 2.93 -7.80
N SER A 291 43.77 2.68 -7.52
CA SER A 291 44.15 1.50 -6.72
C SER A 291 43.57 1.58 -5.31
N GLY A 292 42.98 0.52 -4.84
CA GLY A 292 42.30 0.45 -3.54
C GLY A 292 40.81 0.68 -3.59
N THR A 293 40.24 1.15 -4.70
CA THR A 293 38.77 1.27 -4.83
C THR A 293 38.10 -0.11 -4.80
N SER A 294 37.04 -0.22 -4.02
CA SER A 294 36.23 -1.44 -3.92
C SER A 294 34.75 -1.09 -3.90
N ILE A 295 33.96 -1.78 -4.73
CA ILE A 295 32.50 -1.66 -4.80
C ILE A 295 31.94 -3.06 -4.69
N SER A 296 31.28 -3.35 -3.55
CA SER A 296 30.60 -4.61 -3.29
C SER A 296 29.26 -4.34 -2.62
N ILE A 297 28.18 -4.74 -3.25
CA ILE A 297 26.83 -4.57 -2.74
C ILE A 297 26.17 -5.95 -2.69
N SER A 298 25.77 -6.38 -1.51
CA SER A 298 25.16 -7.69 -1.33
C SER A 298 24.02 -7.66 -0.31
N ASN A 299 23.04 -8.57 -0.46
CA ASN A 299 21.92 -8.73 0.43
C ASN A 299 21.16 -7.42 0.70
N LEU A 300 21.09 -6.54 -0.28
CA LEU A 300 20.44 -5.23 -0.21
C LEU A 300 19.12 -5.24 -0.97
N THR A 301 18.08 -4.69 -0.35
CA THR A 301 16.83 -4.38 -1.02
C THR A 301 16.74 -2.88 -1.28
N ILE A 302 16.44 -2.51 -2.53
CA ILE A 302 16.13 -1.12 -2.93
C ILE A 302 14.73 -1.10 -3.54
N SER A 303 13.83 -0.34 -2.93
CA SER A 303 12.45 -0.25 -3.41
C SER A 303 11.94 1.19 -3.49
N ASP A 304 11.05 1.40 -4.45
CA ASP A 304 10.24 2.62 -4.58
C ASP A 304 11.08 3.90 -4.70
N CYS A 305 12.30 3.78 -5.22
CA CYS A 305 13.19 4.91 -5.42
C CYS A 305 13.01 5.52 -6.81
N ASN A 306 13.23 6.83 -6.93
CA ASN A 306 12.95 7.58 -8.14
C ASN A 306 14.17 8.39 -8.63
N ALA A 307 14.49 8.33 -9.92
CA ALA A 307 15.50 9.12 -10.56
C ALA A 307 14.89 10.04 -11.64
N ALA A 308 15.20 11.33 -11.58
CA ALA A 308 14.78 12.29 -12.60
C ALA A 308 15.42 12.04 -13.98
N LYS A 309 16.44 11.20 -14.06
CA LYS A 309 17.07 10.77 -15.31
C LYS A 309 17.24 9.25 -15.37
N ASN A 310 18.37 8.71 -14.99
CA ASN A 310 18.75 7.33 -15.21
C ASN A 310 19.03 6.57 -13.91
N GLY A 311 18.69 5.29 -13.89
CA GLY A 311 18.91 4.41 -12.75
C GLY A 311 17.97 4.68 -11.58
N GLY A 312 16.72 4.28 -11.68
CA GLY A 312 15.70 4.50 -10.63
C GLY A 312 16.16 4.04 -9.25
N ALA A 313 16.80 2.87 -9.15
CA ALA A 313 17.50 2.45 -7.95
C ALA A 313 18.98 2.83 -8.03
N ILE A 314 19.72 2.33 -9.04
CA ILE A 314 21.19 2.42 -9.08
C ILE A 314 21.67 3.02 -10.41
N TYR A 315 22.53 4.01 -10.32
CA TYR A 315 23.30 4.55 -11.43
C TYR A 315 24.79 4.24 -11.23
N ILE A 316 25.47 3.76 -12.31
CA ILE A 316 26.90 3.45 -12.29
C ILE A 316 27.60 4.07 -13.49
N ASN A 317 28.69 4.78 -13.24
CA ASN A 317 29.59 5.27 -14.27
C ASN A 317 31.06 5.10 -13.83
N LEU A 318 31.65 4.00 -14.25
CA LEU A 318 33.01 3.57 -13.84
C LEU A 318 33.95 3.48 -15.05
N PRO A 319 35.23 3.88 -14.91
CA PRO A 319 36.23 3.76 -15.94
C PRO A 319 36.66 2.30 -16.15
N ARG A 320 37.32 2.03 -17.30
CA ARG A 320 37.78 0.69 -17.63
C ARG A 320 38.69 0.09 -16.55
N GLY A 321 38.42 -1.17 -16.21
CA GLY A 321 39.18 -1.95 -15.25
C GLY A 321 38.76 -1.80 -13.80
N MET A 322 37.68 -1.03 -13.50
CA MET A 322 36.95 -1.13 -12.23
C MET A 322 35.80 -2.11 -12.37
N GLU A 323 35.45 -2.75 -11.30
CA GLU A 323 34.33 -3.69 -11.26
C GLU A 323 33.37 -3.33 -10.10
N ALA A 324 32.06 -3.34 -10.36
CA ALA A 324 31.05 -3.30 -9.35
C ALA A 324 30.41 -4.69 -9.22
N LYS A 325 30.35 -5.20 -7.99
CA LYS A 325 29.80 -6.54 -7.70
C LYS A 325 28.48 -6.41 -6.96
N PHE A 326 27.48 -7.07 -7.52
CA PHE A 326 26.14 -7.16 -6.91
C PHE A 326 25.86 -8.64 -6.60
N THR A 327 25.45 -8.94 -5.37
CA THR A 327 25.16 -10.30 -4.94
C THR A 327 23.88 -10.34 -4.12
N ASN A 328 22.92 -11.18 -4.48
CA ASN A 328 21.65 -11.31 -3.76
C ASN A 328 20.96 -9.96 -3.55
N ILE A 329 20.86 -9.09 -4.55
CA ILE A 329 20.18 -7.81 -4.44
C ILE A 329 18.75 -7.89 -4.97
N THR A 330 17.87 -7.07 -4.39
CA THR A 330 16.50 -6.90 -4.87
C THR A 330 16.28 -5.44 -5.26
N LEU A 331 15.89 -5.20 -6.53
CA LEU A 331 15.51 -3.90 -7.05
C LEU A 331 14.04 -3.99 -7.48
N THR A 332 13.14 -3.31 -6.78
CA THR A 332 11.70 -3.41 -7.07
C THR A 332 10.98 -2.08 -6.94
N GLY A 333 10.00 -1.82 -7.82
CA GLY A 333 9.19 -0.60 -7.76
C GLY A 333 9.94 0.71 -8.09
N ASN A 334 11.20 0.64 -8.51
CA ASN A 334 12.01 1.84 -8.74
C ASN A 334 11.72 2.45 -10.12
N THR A 335 11.79 3.77 -10.22
CA THR A 335 11.40 4.52 -11.40
C THR A 335 12.51 5.43 -11.90
N ALA A 336 12.74 5.46 -13.22
CA ALA A 336 13.61 6.44 -13.86
C ALA A 336 12.87 7.17 -14.98
N VAL A 337 13.05 8.49 -15.09
CA VAL A 337 12.40 9.24 -16.18
C VAL A 337 12.98 8.86 -17.55
N GLU A 338 14.29 8.60 -17.66
CA GLU A 338 14.94 8.27 -18.93
C GLU A 338 15.17 6.76 -19.08
N SER A 339 16.16 6.17 -18.41
CA SER A 339 16.53 4.77 -18.64
C SER A 339 16.96 4.04 -17.38
N GLY A 340 16.72 2.71 -17.38
CA GLY A 340 17.12 1.83 -16.28
C GLY A 340 16.32 2.06 -15.01
N GLY A 341 15.05 1.66 -14.97
CA GLY A 341 14.20 1.81 -13.79
C GLY A 341 14.79 1.17 -12.53
N GLY A 342 15.34 -0.04 -12.65
CA GLY A 342 16.12 -0.66 -11.61
C GLY A 342 17.58 -0.19 -11.63
N LEU A 343 18.32 -0.45 -12.70
CA LEU A 343 19.74 -0.12 -12.81
C LEU A 343 20.09 0.48 -14.17
N TYR A 344 20.89 1.55 -14.15
CA TYR A 344 21.52 2.11 -15.34
C TYR A 344 23.02 2.09 -15.22
N SER A 345 23.71 1.55 -16.25
CA SER A 345 25.15 1.60 -16.35
C SER A 345 25.63 2.41 -17.56
N ALA A 346 26.32 3.52 -17.27
CA ALA A 346 27.11 4.28 -18.26
C ALA A 346 28.56 3.83 -18.33
N SER A 347 28.92 2.80 -17.58
CA SER A 347 30.33 2.37 -17.39
C SER A 347 30.96 1.73 -18.62
N VAL A 348 32.24 1.99 -18.85
CA VAL A 348 33.10 1.21 -19.78
C VAL A 348 33.69 -0.04 -19.11
N SER A 349 33.27 -0.35 -17.89
CA SER A 349 33.73 -1.49 -17.08
C SER A 349 32.62 -2.52 -16.88
N ALA A 350 33.04 -3.74 -16.63
CA ALA A 350 32.14 -4.82 -16.29
C ALA A 350 31.49 -4.58 -14.93
N PHE A 351 30.26 -4.96 -14.81
CA PHE A 351 29.61 -5.20 -13.52
C PHE A 351 28.98 -6.59 -13.53
N SER A 352 28.87 -7.20 -12.36
CA SER A 352 28.42 -8.57 -12.25
C SER A 352 27.27 -8.68 -11.27
N PHE A 353 26.24 -9.44 -11.65
CA PHE A 353 25.22 -9.94 -10.75
C PHE A 353 25.54 -11.39 -10.42
N ASN A 354 25.53 -11.71 -9.12
CA ASN A 354 25.81 -13.05 -8.62
C ASN A 354 24.76 -13.45 -7.59
N GLY A 355 24.47 -14.74 -7.49
CA GLY A 355 23.45 -15.24 -6.57
C GLY A 355 22.05 -14.75 -6.94
N ASN A 356 21.12 -14.80 -6.01
CA ASN A 356 19.71 -14.52 -6.23
C ASN A 356 19.45 -13.00 -6.37
N CYS A 357 19.82 -12.40 -7.51
CA CYS A 357 19.51 -11.01 -7.82
C CYS A 357 18.13 -10.91 -8.49
N THR A 358 17.27 -10.05 -7.96
CA THR A 358 15.91 -9.84 -8.45
C THR A 358 15.71 -8.39 -8.90
N VAL A 359 15.26 -8.18 -10.14
CA VAL A 359 14.97 -6.87 -10.72
C VAL A 359 13.57 -6.94 -11.33
N THR A 360 12.56 -6.53 -10.60
CA THR A 360 11.14 -6.67 -10.99
C THR A 360 10.33 -5.43 -10.63
N GLY A 361 9.27 -5.16 -11.39
CA GLY A 361 8.34 -4.06 -11.09
C GLY A 361 8.94 -2.66 -11.26
N ASN A 362 10.13 -2.53 -11.84
CA ASN A 362 10.75 -1.23 -12.07
C ASN A 362 10.25 -0.61 -13.39
N SER A 363 10.33 0.70 -13.50
CA SER A 363 9.84 1.40 -14.69
C SER A 363 10.76 2.51 -15.18
N ALA A 364 10.81 2.72 -16.51
CA ALA A 364 11.56 3.81 -17.14
C ALA A 364 10.96 4.19 -18.50
N ALA A 365 11.46 5.26 -19.13
CA ALA A 365 11.15 5.49 -20.53
C ALA A 365 11.76 4.39 -21.41
N SER A 366 12.97 3.89 -21.09
CA SER A 366 13.65 2.79 -21.81
C SER A 366 14.40 1.91 -20.83
N GLY A 367 14.42 0.59 -21.06
CA GLY A 367 15.08 -0.35 -20.15
C GLY A 367 14.47 -0.31 -18.74
N GLY A 368 13.23 -0.75 -18.61
CA GLY A 368 12.48 -0.70 -17.36
C GLY A 368 13.20 -1.35 -16.18
N GLY A 369 13.80 -2.51 -16.38
CA GLY A 369 14.64 -3.19 -15.38
C GLY A 369 16.06 -2.68 -15.38
N VAL A 370 16.83 -3.03 -16.41
CA VAL A 370 18.26 -2.75 -16.53
C VAL A 370 18.57 -2.09 -17.86
N ALA A 371 19.29 -0.97 -17.85
CA ALA A 371 19.80 -0.34 -19.06
C ALA A 371 21.34 -0.22 -19.02
N VAL A 372 21.98 -0.57 -20.12
CA VAL A 372 23.45 -0.55 -20.28
C VAL A 372 23.81 0.25 -21.50
N SER A 373 24.57 1.34 -21.32
CA SER A 373 24.92 2.21 -22.44
C SER A 373 26.13 1.75 -23.25
N ALA A 374 26.27 2.32 -24.44
CA ALA A 374 27.15 1.96 -25.52
C ALA A 374 28.63 1.70 -25.23
N ASN A 375 29.16 2.28 -24.19
CA ASN A 375 30.59 2.16 -23.87
C ASN A 375 30.82 1.20 -22.71
N SER A 376 29.78 0.58 -22.24
CA SER A 376 29.83 -0.34 -21.14
C SER A 376 30.55 -1.63 -21.50
N GLY A 377 31.25 -2.20 -20.55
CA GLY A 377 31.79 -3.54 -20.65
C GLY A 377 30.67 -4.62 -20.66
N MET A 378 31.11 -5.86 -20.67
CA MET A 378 30.18 -7.00 -20.64
C MET A 378 29.35 -7.01 -19.36
N LEU A 379 28.02 -7.08 -19.48
CA LEU A 379 27.13 -7.43 -18.38
C LEU A 379 27.32 -8.94 -18.13
N SER A 380 27.88 -9.29 -17.00
CA SER A 380 28.01 -10.67 -16.56
C SER A 380 26.97 -10.94 -15.48
N VAL A 381 26.12 -11.91 -15.71
CA VAL A 381 25.10 -12.39 -14.77
C VAL A 381 25.26 -13.89 -14.57
N ASP A 382 24.96 -14.41 -13.42
CA ASP A 382 24.89 -15.86 -13.22
C ASP A 382 23.49 -16.40 -13.53
N GLU A 383 23.36 -17.72 -13.46
CA GLU A 383 22.13 -18.44 -13.81
C GLU A 383 20.96 -18.15 -12.87
N SER A 384 21.17 -17.50 -11.72
CA SER A 384 20.16 -17.32 -10.69
C SER A 384 19.53 -15.93 -10.65
N TRP A 385 19.94 -15.01 -11.53
CA TRP A 385 19.35 -13.68 -11.55
C TRP A 385 17.95 -13.67 -12.19
N LEU A 386 17.04 -12.88 -11.63
CA LEU A 386 15.66 -12.75 -12.04
C LEU A 386 15.38 -11.33 -12.52
N VAL A 387 15.30 -11.11 -13.84
CA VAL A 387 14.92 -9.83 -14.44
C VAL A 387 13.69 -10.06 -15.29
N TYR A 388 12.54 -9.64 -14.79
CA TYR A 388 11.26 -9.80 -15.46
C TYR A 388 10.23 -8.85 -14.87
N ASP A 389 9.10 -8.69 -15.53
CA ASP A 389 7.96 -7.90 -15.07
C ASP A 389 8.30 -6.43 -14.79
N ASN A 390 9.30 -5.88 -15.52
CA ASN A 390 9.62 -4.46 -15.51
C ASN A 390 8.92 -3.76 -16.67
N LYS A 391 8.86 -2.44 -16.69
CA LYS A 391 8.10 -1.67 -17.67
C LYS A 391 8.92 -0.55 -18.29
N ALA A 392 8.97 -0.51 -19.62
CA ALA A 392 9.49 0.62 -20.37
C ALA A 392 8.39 1.27 -21.22
N ILE A 393 8.47 2.59 -21.45
CA ILE A 393 7.52 3.28 -22.32
C ILE A 393 7.86 3.03 -23.78
N THR A 394 9.15 3.03 -24.13
CA THR A 394 9.62 3.00 -25.51
C THR A 394 10.15 1.64 -25.95
N GLU A 395 11.06 1.02 -25.20
CA GLU A 395 11.68 -0.25 -25.57
C GLU A 395 12.43 -0.89 -24.40
N GLY A 396 12.54 -2.23 -24.43
CA GLY A 396 13.31 -3.01 -23.47
C GLY A 396 12.73 -3.00 -22.09
N ASP A 397 11.55 -3.60 -21.91
CA ASP A 397 10.92 -3.65 -20.59
C ASP A 397 11.88 -4.16 -19.52
N ASP A 398 12.60 -5.22 -19.78
CA ASP A 398 13.48 -5.81 -18.78
C ASP A 398 14.94 -5.42 -18.96
N ILE A 399 15.46 -5.48 -20.18
CA ILE A 399 16.87 -5.16 -20.46
C ILE A 399 16.99 -4.29 -21.72
N LEU A 400 17.75 -3.21 -21.62
CA LEU A 400 18.13 -2.39 -22.76
C LEU A 400 19.64 -2.31 -22.89
N LEU A 401 20.17 -2.71 -24.04
CA LEU A 401 21.55 -2.50 -24.46
C LEU A 401 21.58 -1.41 -25.52
N THR A 402 22.22 -0.29 -25.24
CA THR A 402 22.39 0.80 -26.22
C THR A 402 23.85 0.97 -26.55
N GLY A 403 24.37 0.38 -27.61
CA GLY A 403 25.72 0.67 -27.93
C GLY A 403 26.50 -0.15 -28.88
N ALA A 404 27.79 0.22 -29.00
CA ALA A 404 28.74 -0.29 -29.98
C ALA A 404 29.09 -1.77 -29.73
N ALA A 405 29.63 -2.41 -30.72
CA ALA A 405 29.89 -3.83 -30.96
C ALA A 405 30.57 -4.66 -29.85
N ASN A 406 30.76 -4.14 -28.64
CA ASN A 406 31.47 -4.82 -27.55
C ASN A 406 30.65 -5.03 -26.27
N SER A 407 29.39 -4.57 -26.24
CA SER A 407 28.50 -4.89 -25.14
C SER A 407 27.77 -6.19 -25.46
N SER A 408 27.82 -7.14 -24.57
CA SER A 408 27.06 -8.39 -24.68
C SER A 408 26.41 -8.76 -23.37
N VAL A 409 25.27 -9.35 -23.48
CA VAL A 409 24.55 -9.98 -22.35
C VAL A 409 24.34 -11.44 -22.66
N PHE A 410 24.53 -12.30 -21.68
CA PHE A 410 24.12 -13.69 -21.74
C PHE A 410 22.75 -13.82 -21.04
N LEU A 411 21.80 -14.45 -21.72
CA LEU A 411 20.52 -14.80 -21.17
C LEU A 411 20.53 -16.25 -20.74
N PHE A 412 19.96 -16.53 -19.58
CA PHE A 412 19.87 -17.86 -18.98
C PHE A 412 18.42 -18.33 -18.92
N ASP A 413 18.20 -19.57 -18.48
CA ASP A 413 16.87 -20.16 -18.29
C ASP A 413 16.04 -19.38 -17.25
N THR A 414 16.64 -18.77 -16.27
CA THR A 414 15.96 -17.84 -15.40
C THR A 414 15.73 -16.51 -16.14
N PRO A 415 14.53 -15.91 -16.09
CA PRO A 415 13.42 -16.21 -15.17
C PRO A 415 12.31 -17.15 -15.75
N ILE A 416 12.62 -18.07 -16.67
CA ILE A 416 11.62 -18.99 -17.26
C ILE A 416 10.89 -19.71 -16.12
N GLY A 417 9.53 -19.68 -16.17
CA GLY A 417 8.66 -20.19 -15.12
C GLY A 417 8.29 -19.20 -14.03
N ALA A 418 8.92 -17.99 -13.99
CA ALA A 418 8.53 -16.93 -13.06
C ALA A 418 7.13 -16.41 -13.38
N GLN A 419 6.35 -16.09 -12.35
CA GLN A 419 4.99 -15.60 -12.49
C GLN A 419 4.99 -14.12 -12.92
N LEU A 420 4.30 -13.82 -14.03
CA LEU A 420 4.08 -12.47 -14.53
C LEU A 420 2.78 -11.87 -13.95
N ARG A 421 2.66 -10.56 -13.94
CA ARG A 421 1.44 -9.85 -13.50
C ARG A 421 0.20 -10.20 -14.32
N CYS A 422 0.38 -10.58 -15.58
CA CYS A 422 -0.71 -11.03 -16.45
C CYS A 422 -1.26 -12.43 -16.09
N GLY A 423 -0.76 -13.08 -15.04
CA GLY A 423 -1.21 -14.40 -14.60
C GLY A 423 -0.54 -15.58 -15.30
N HIS A 424 0.34 -15.34 -16.27
CA HIS A 424 1.14 -16.36 -16.93
C HIS A 424 2.55 -16.44 -16.39
N THR A 425 3.25 -17.52 -16.73
CA THR A 425 4.67 -17.66 -16.43
C THR A 425 5.52 -17.25 -17.62
N VAL A 426 6.70 -16.68 -17.33
CA VAL A 426 7.72 -16.45 -18.36
C VAL A 426 8.03 -17.75 -19.09
N ASP A 427 7.89 -17.76 -20.39
CA ASP A 427 8.24 -18.90 -21.24
C ASP A 427 9.54 -18.70 -22.03
N GLY A 428 10.07 -17.49 -22.05
CA GLY A 428 11.31 -17.17 -22.74
C GLY A 428 11.67 -15.70 -22.77
N TRP A 429 12.76 -15.42 -23.46
CA TRP A 429 13.24 -14.08 -23.75
C TRP A 429 12.86 -13.68 -25.17
N TYR A 430 12.53 -12.43 -25.36
CA TYR A 430 12.05 -11.87 -26.62
C TYR A 430 12.63 -10.48 -26.89
N TYR A 431 12.73 -10.11 -28.19
CA TYR A 431 13.02 -8.74 -28.56
C TYR A 431 11.83 -7.82 -28.29
N ASP A 432 12.10 -6.64 -27.75
CA ASP A 432 11.10 -5.65 -27.37
C ASP A 432 11.52 -4.25 -27.85
N ALA A 433 11.83 -4.14 -29.13
CA ALA A 433 12.29 -2.92 -29.76
C ALA A 433 11.14 -1.93 -30.00
N ALA A 434 11.44 -0.62 -30.04
CA ALA A 434 10.46 0.45 -30.26
C ALA A 434 9.60 0.27 -31.54
N SER A 435 10.13 -0.39 -32.55
CA SER A 435 9.43 -0.68 -33.81
C SER A 435 8.50 -1.89 -33.77
N ALA A 436 8.57 -2.70 -32.71
CA ALA A 436 7.80 -3.93 -32.55
C ALA A 436 7.53 -4.15 -31.03
N ARG A 437 6.97 -3.13 -30.40
CA ARG A 437 6.63 -3.16 -28.96
C ARG A 437 5.61 -4.25 -28.67
N TRP A 438 5.84 -4.99 -27.64
CA TRP A 438 4.81 -5.74 -26.96
C TRP A 438 3.79 -4.75 -26.36
N GLY A 439 2.51 -5.12 -26.33
CA GLY A 439 1.51 -4.30 -25.64
C GLY A 439 1.89 -4.08 -24.18
N THR A 440 1.09 -3.29 -23.47
CA THR A 440 1.31 -2.97 -22.06
C THR A 440 1.33 -4.21 -21.15
N ASP A 441 0.85 -5.34 -21.66
CA ASP A 441 0.76 -6.60 -20.93
C ASP A 441 1.87 -7.54 -21.37
N TYR A 442 2.49 -8.22 -20.43
CA TYR A 442 3.64 -9.10 -20.60
C TYR A 442 3.29 -10.43 -21.31
N CYS A 443 2.08 -10.55 -21.86
CA CYS A 443 1.54 -11.73 -22.48
C CYS A 443 1.06 -11.43 -23.88
N GLY A 444 1.35 -12.32 -24.81
CA GLY A 444 0.96 -12.19 -26.20
C GLY A 444 1.94 -11.37 -27.05
N ALA A 445 2.41 -11.95 -28.12
CA ALA A 445 3.32 -11.29 -29.06
C ALA A 445 2.58 -10.31 -29.97
N PRO A 446 3.12 -9.12 -30.28
CA PRO A 446 2.54 -8.21 -31.25
C PRO A 446 2.45 -8.88 -32.63
N GLY A 447 1.24 -9.00 -33.17
CA GLY A 447 1.02 -9.53 -34.51
C GLY A 447 1.30 -11.02 -34.74
N GLY A 448 1.42 -11.82 -33.66
CA GLY A 448 1.33 -13.28 -33.73
C GLY A 448 2.63 -14.05 -33.95
N THR A 449 3.79 -13.43 -34.13
CA THR A 449 5.07 -14.16 -34.25
C THR A 449 6.26 -13.32 -33.78
N VAL A 450 6.64 -13.45 -32.53
CA VAL A 450 7.98 -12.99 -32.08
C VAL A 450 8.82 -14.23 -31.80
N SER A 451 9.99 -14.30 -32.42
CA SER A 451 10.93 -15.40 -32.17
C SER A 451 11.55 -15.28 -30.79
N LYS A 452 11.55 -16.36 -30.04
CA LYS A 452 12.34 -16.47 -28.79
C LYS A 452 13.82 -16.22 -29.11
N ILE A 453 14.48 -15.57 -28.16
CA ILE A 453 15.92 -15.38 -28.19
C ILE A 453 16.56 -16.67 -27.65
N ASP A 454 17.55 -17.20 -28.36
CA ASP A 454 18.28 -18.38 -27.90
C ASP A 454 19.10 -18.07 -26.64
N ILE A 455 18.83 -18.82 -25.58
CA ILE A 455 19.58 -18.73 -24.32
C ILE A 455 20.98 -19.34 -24.49
N GLY A 456 21.94 -18.90 -23.65
CA GLY A 456 23.33 -19.37 -23.69
C GLY A 456 24.16 -18.80 -24.83
N MET A 457 23.60 -17.89 -25.66
CA MET A 457 24.32 -17.19 -26.71
C MET A 457 24.50 -15.70 -26.35
N PRO A 458 25.66 -15.11 -26.59
CA PRO A 458 25.88 -13.69 -26.30
C PRO A 458 25.07 -12.83 -27.27
N ILE A 459 24.22 -11.98 -26.72
CA ILE A 459 23.59 -10.92 -27.50
C ILE A 459 24.54 -9.75 -27.57
N SER A 460 25.01 -9.45 -28.76
CA SER A 460 25.92 -8.35 -29.02
C SER A 460 25.21 -7.19 -29.73
N ALA A 461 25.64 -5.99 -29.44
CA ALA A 461 25.11 -4.74 -29.99
C ALA A 461 23.80 -4.23 -29.30
N THR A 462 23.14 -3.27 -29.97
CA THR A 462 21.92 -2.66 -29.46
C THR A 462 20.79 -3.69 -29.42
N ALA A 463 20.22 -3.93 -28.26
CA ALA A 463 19.11 -4.85 -28.10
C ALA A 463 18.17 -4.38 -26.98
N ALA A 464 16.89 -4.40 -27.25
CA ALA A 464 15.81 -4.23 -26.28
C ALA A 464 15.17 -5.61 -26.06
N ILE A 465 15.07 -6.04 -24.81
CA ILE A 465 14.80 -7.44 -24.45
C ILE A 465 13.78 -7.47 -23.33
N LYS A 466 12.92 -8.49 -23.40
CA LYS A 466 11.86 -8.76 -22.45
C LYS A 466 11.78 -10.24 -22.11
N ALA A 467 11.62 -10.54 -20.84
CA ALA A 467 11.18 -11.85 -20.36
C ALA A 467 9.65 -11.89 -20.39
N ALA A 468 9.06 -12.76 -21.17
CA ALA A 468 7.62 -12.72 -21.41
C ALA A 468 7.03 -14.12 -21.67
N HIS A 469 5.69 -14.17 -21.80
CA HIS A 469 4.94 -15.30 -22.31
C HIS A 469 4.56 -15.02 -23.77
N GLY A 470 5.23 -15.67 -24.71
CA GLY A 470 5.11 -15.38 -26.15
C GLY A 470 4.01 -16.15 -26.86
N GLU A 471 3.46 -17.18 -26.27
CA GLU A 471 2.36 -17.93 -26.85
C GLU A 471 1.05 -17.16 -26.69
N VAL A 472 0.44 -16.80 -27.83
CA VAL A 472 -0.92 -16.26 -27.83
C VAL A 472 -1.87 -17.43 -27.58
N ARG A 473 -2.37 -17.56 -26.38
CA ARG A 473 -3.47 -18.48 -26.12
C ARG A 473 -4.74 -17.93 -26.75
N GLN A 474 -5.56 -18.83 -27.24
CA GLN A 474 -6.86 -18.50 -27.76
C GLN A 474 -7.91 -19.18 -26.91
N TYR A 475 -8.97 -18.46 -26.63
CA TYR A 475 -10.10 -18.94 -25.86
C TYR A 475 -11.35 -18.93 -26.72
N ALA A 476 -12.18 -19.95 -26.56
CA ALA A 476 -13.47 -20.01 -27.19
C ALA A 476 -14.48 -19.18 -26.41
N VAL A 477 -15.20 -18.31 -27.09
CA VAL A 477 -16.41 -17.66 -26.59
C VAL A 477 -17.58 -18.22 -27.39
N THR A 478 -18.44 -19.03 -26.76
CA THR A 478 -19.61 -19.64 -27.39
C THR A 478 -20.82 -18.74 -27.14
N VAL A 479 -21.47 -18.30 -28.19
CA VAL A 479 -22.70 -17.48 -28.14
C VAL A 479 -23.89 -18.28 -28.54
N GLU A 480 -24.79 -18.54 -27.62
CA GLU A 480 -26.06 -19.26 -27.82
C GLU A 480 -27.21 -18.26 -27.85
N VAL A 481 -28.18 -18.47 -28.71
CA VAL A 481 -29.37 -17.63 -28.84
C VAL A 481 -30.62 -18.49 -28.66
N GLU A 482 -31.52 -18.04 -27.78
CA GLU A 482 -32.82 -18.59 -27.52
C GLU A 482 -33.90 -17.57 -27.87
N GLY A 483 -34.91 -17.93 -28.62
CA GLY A 483 -35.94 -17.04 -29.13
C GLY A 483 -35.53 -16.30 -30.41
N GLU A 484 -36.34 -15.33 -30.85
CA GLU A 484 -36.14 -14.63 -32.11
C GLU A 484 -35.47 -13.27 -31.87
N GLY A 485 -34.30 -13.07 -32.43
CA GLY A 485 -33.50 -11.86 -32.31
C GLY A 485 -32.11 -12.07 -32.92
N THR A 486 -31.39 -10.99 -33.03
CA THR A 486 -30.08 -10.95 -33.69
C THR A 486 -28.98 -10.59 -32.69
N VAL A 487 -27.87 -11.34 -32.73
CA VAL A 487 -26.65 -11.04 -32.00
C VAL A 487 -25.57 -10.63 -33.00
N THR A 488 -24.86 -9.54 -32.70
CA THR A 488 -23.72 -9.07 -33.51
C THR A 488 -22.45 -9.18 -32.65
N PRO A 489 -21.34 -9.80 -33.19
CA PRO A 489 -21.08 -10.16 -34.58
C PRO A 489 -21.77 -11.46 -35.08
N GLY A 490 -22.39 -12.26 -34.21
CA GLY A 490 -23.13 -13.44 -34.57
C GLY A 490 -23.34 -14.40 -33.41
N SER A 491 -24.05 -15.53 -33.66
CA SER A 491 -24.08 -16.68 -32.73
C SER A 491 -23.08 -17.74 -33.17
N GLY A 492 -22.69 -18.61 -32.25
CA GLY A 492 -21.72 -19.70 -32.50
C GLY A 492 -20.45 -19.49 -31.68
N GLU A 493 -19.37 -20.18 -32.06
CA GLU A 493 -18.10 -20.15 -31.39
C GLU A 493 -17.17 -19.09 -32.02
N PHE A 494 -16.66 -18.18 -31.20
CA PHE A 494 -15.63 -17.17 -31.54
C PHE A 494 -14.33 -17.56 -30.87
N THR A 495 -13.23 -17.50 -31.60
CA THR A 495 -11.90 -17.66 -31.08
C THR A 495 -11.32 -16.26 -30.80
N VAL A 496 -11.05 -15.95 -29.54
CA VAL A 496 -10.52 -14.64 -29.09
C VAL A 496 -9.13 -14.88 -28.52
N ASN A 497 -8.19 -14.00 -28.86
CA ASN A 497 -6.86 -14.07 -28.26
C ASN A 497 -6.92 -13.66 -26.79
N GLU A 498 -6.04 -14.26 -26.00
CA GLU A 498 -5.92 -13.91 -24.59
C GLU A 498 -5.71 -12.40 -24.41
N GLY A 499 -6.47 -11.81 -23.48
CA GLY A 499 -6.41 -10.37 -23.19
C GLY A 499 -7.20 -9.49 -24.17
N GLU A 500 -7.79 -10.04 -25.22
CA GLU A 500 -8.65 -9.26 -26.12
C GLU A 500 -10.06 -9.10 -25.54
N ASP A 501 -10.70 -8.00 -25.92
CA ASP A 501 -12.10 -7.70 -25.60
C ASP A 501 -13.01 -8.22 -26.71
N LEU A 502 -14.17 -8.79 -26.36
CA LEU A 502 -15.24 -9.12 -27.30
C LEU A 502 -16.53 -8.41 -26.89
N THR A 503 -17.05 -7.57 -27.79
CA THR A 503 -18.34 -6.90 -27.59
C THR A 503 -19.42 -7.59 -28.40
N LEU A 504 -20.50 -7.95 -27.74
CA LEU A 504 -21.72 -8.51 -28.31
C LEU A 504 -22.85 -7.49 -28.21
N SER A 505 -23.63 -7.29 -29.26
CA SER A 505 -24.81 -6.43 -29.27
C SER A 505 -26.05 -7.24 -29.59
N PHE A 506 -27.16 -6.93 -28.95
CA PHE A 506 -28.40 -7.73 -29.01
C PHE A 506 -29.54 -6.87 -29.53
N ALA A 507 -30.28 -7.41 -30.50
CA ALA A 507 -31.44 -6.80 -31.11
C ALA A 507 -32.60 -7.80 -31.19
N PRO A 508 -33.68 -7.69 -30.39
CA PRO A 508 -34.83 -8.53 -30.50
C PRO A 508 -35.59 -8.26 -31.82
N ASP A 509 -36.18 -9.28 -32.39
CA ASP A 509 -37.05 -9.18 -33.57
C ASP A 509 -38.42 -8.57 -33.17
N GLU A 510 -39.22 -8.18 -34.16
CA GLU A 510 -40.55 -7.61 -33.94
C GLU A 510 -41.45 -8.58 -33.18
N GLY A 511 -42.00 -8.13 -32.05
CA GLY A 511 -42.84 -8.96 -31.17
C GLY A 511 -42.06 -9.70 -30.08
N TYR A 512 -40.76 -9.49 -29.98
CA TYR A 512 -39.92 -10.05 -28.95
C TYR A 512 -39.22 -8.95 -28.12
N TYR A 513 -38.72 -9.29 -26.97
CA TYR A 513 -37.86 -8.44 -26.13
C TYR A 513 -36.68 -9.25 -25.62
N LEU A 514 -35.58 -8.56 -25.29
CA LEU A 514 -34.44 -9.18 -24.64
C LEU A 514 -34.83 -9.44 -23.18
N LYS A 515 -34.93 -10.74 -22.86
CA LYS A 515 -35.35 -11.15 -21.50
C LYS A 515 -34.18 -11.25 -20.55
N ASP A 516 -33.06 -11.79 -21.01
CA ASP A 516 -31.87 -11.99 -20.17
C ASP A 516 -30.65 -12.29 -21.03
N VAL A 517 -29.50 -11.95 -20.54
CA VAL A 517 -28.19 -12.40 -21.05
C VAL A 517 -27.46 -13.11 -19.92
N LEU A 518 -27.07 -14.36 -20.15
CA LEU A 518 -26.35 -15.16 -19.18
C LEU A 518 -24.88 -15.28 -19.62
N LEU A 519 -23.95 -14.92 -18.76
CA LEU A 519 -22.53 -15.17 -18.90
C LEU A 519 -22.15 -16.33 -17.98
N ASP A 520 -21.63 -17.42 -18.57
CA ASP A 520 -21.23 -18.64 -17.84
C ASP A 520 -22.33 -19.18 -16.92
N GLY A 521 -23.59 -19.06 -17.40
CA GLY A 521 -24.77 -19.52 -16.68
C GLY A 521 -25.31 -18.55 -15.62
N LYS A 522 -24.68 -17.40 -15.41
CA LYS A 522 -25.15 -16.32 -14.50
C LYS A 522 -25.76 -15.19 -15.32
N SER A 523 -26.94 -14.70 -14.90
CA SER A 523 -27.55 -13.53 -15.51
C SER A 523 -26.66 -12.28 -15.34
N VAL A 524 -26.49 -11.53 -16.42
CA VAL A 524 -25.83 -10.21 -16.46
C VAL A 524 -26.82 -9.11 -16.85
N GLY A 525 -28.14 -9.45 -16.88
CA GLY A 525 -29.22 -8.53 -17.15
C GLY A 525 -29.67 -8.52 -18.62
N ASP A 526 -30.46 -7.53 -18.97
CA ASP A 526 -31.11 -7.35 -20.27
C ASP A 526 -30.54 -6.16 -21.07
N GLY A 527 -29.32 -5.80 -20.82
CA GLY A 527 -28.63 -4.72 -21.54
C GLY A 527 -28.46 -4.99 -23.02
N ALA A 528 -28.63 -4.00 -23.88
CA ALA A 528 -28.56 -4.14 -25.35
C ALA A 528 -27.16 -4.56 -25.87
N SER A 529 -26.15 -4.65 -25.00
CA SER A 529 -24.81 -5.13 -25.34
C SER A 529 -24.06 -5.65 -24.11
N LEU A 530 -23.14 -6.60 -24.34
CA LEU A 530 -22.21 -7.14 -23.35
C LEU A 530 -20.79 -7.03 -23.92
N THR A 531 -19.87 -6.47 -23.14
CA THR A 531 -18.43 -6.50 -23.47
C THR A 531 -17.70 -7.39 -22.48
N LEU A 532 -17.17 -8.51 -22.98
CA LEU A 532 -16.21 -9.34 -22.25
C LEU A 532 -14.84 -8.68 -22.38
N LYS A 533 -14.26 -8.27 -21.27
CA LYS A 533 -12.95 -7.62 -21.25
C LYS A 533 -11.86 -8.57 -20.81
N ASP A 534 -10.66 -8.41 -21.38
CA ASP A 534 -9.44 -9.09 -20.94
C ASP A 534 -9.64 -10.62 -20.81
N ILE A 535 -10.13 -11.26 -21.91
CA ILE A 535 -10.54 -12.67 -21.92
C ILE A 535 -9.35 -13.58 -21.62
N LYS A 536 -9.42 -14.35 -20.54
CA LYS A 536 -8.35 -15.25 -20.04
C LYS A 536 -8.78 -16.72 -19.90
N PHE A 537 -10.02 -17.03 -20.21
CA PHE A 537 -10.59 -18.39 -20.23
C PHE A 537 -11.79 -18.45 -21.17
N ALA A 538 -12.26 -19.66 -21.47
CA ALA A 538 -13.42 -19.82 -22.33
C ALA A 538 -14.70 -19.33 -21.64
N HIS A 539 -15.58 -18.68 -22.40
CA HIS A 539 -16.86 -18.16 -21.92
C HIS A 539 -18.02 -18.73 -22.72
N THR A 540 -19.17 -18.82 -22.08
CA THR A 540 -20.44 -19.12 -22.75
C THR A 540 -21.40 -17.96 -22.50
N VAL A 541 -21.87 -17.32 -23.55
CA VAL A 541 -22.87 -16.26 -23.49
C VAL A 541 -24.16 -16.80 -24.05
N ARG A 542 -25.23 -16.87 -23.27
CA ARG A 542 -26.57 -17.28 -23.71
C ARG A 542 -27.49 -16.07 -23.72
N VAL A 543 -27.99 -15.72 -24.86
CA VAL A 543 -28.89 -14.57 -25.08
C VAL A 543 -30.31 -15.10 -25.19
N VAL A 544 -31.21 -14.62 -24.34
CA VAL A 544 -32.60 -15.12 -24.31
C VAL A 544 -33.52 -13.97 -24.73
N PHE A 545 -34.14 -14.16 -25.90
CA PHE A 545 -35.25 -13.34 -26.35
C PHE A 545 -36.56 -14.03 -26.00
N ALA A 546 -37.51 -13.29 -25.49
CA ALA A 546 -38.84 -13.81 -25.17
C ALA A 546 -39.91 -13.08 -25.96
N GLU A 547 -40.96 -13.78 -26.25
CA GLU A 547 -42.13 -13.23 -26.91
C GLU A 547 -42.80 -12.16 -26.06
N LEU A 548 -43.04 -10.99 -26.63
CA LEU A 548 -43.72 -9.89 -25.95
C LEU A 548 -45.19 -10.21 -25.84
N MET A 549 -45.64 -10.46 -24.63
CA MET A 549 -47.03 -10.83 -24.31
C MET A 549 -47.75 -9.66 -23.67
N TYR A 550 -48.96 -9.45 -24.07
CA TYR A 550 -49.88 -8.46 -23.51
C TYR A 550 -51.09 -9.11 -22.87
N GLU A 551 -51.57 -8.49 -21.81
CA GLU A 551 -52.76 -8.92 -21.07
C GLU A 551 -54.00 -8.31 -21.67
N LEU A 552 -55.01 -9.21 -21.87
CA LEU A 552 -56.39 -8.80 -22.16
C LEU A 552 -57.26 -9.06 -20.93
N SER A 553 -57.72 -8.02 -20.27
CA SER A 553 -58.57 -8.10 -19.10
C SER A 553 -60.03 -7.82 -19.41
N TYR A 554 -60.93 -8.58 -18.82
CA TYR A 554 -62.38 -8.50 -19.03
C TYR A 554 -63.05 -7.92 -17.81
N PHE A 555 -63.59 -6.70 -17.92
CA PHE A 555 -64.37 -6.07 -16.85
C PHE A 555 -65.87 -6.32 -17.07
N THR A 556 -66.40 -7.28 -16.35
CA THR A 556 -67.79 -7.75 -16.52
C THR A 556 -68.82 -7.07 -15.62
N TYR A 557 -68.37 -6.17 -14.73
CA TYR A 557 -69.24 -5.38 -13.82
C TYR A 557 -70.30 -6.21 -13.10
N GLY A 558 -69.88 -7.38 -12.57
CA GLY A 558 -70.74 -8.30 -11.84
C GLY A 558 -71.45 -9.34 -12.73
N GLY A 559 -70.99 -9.49 -13.99
CA GLY A 559 -71.30 -10.62 -14.84
C GLY A 559 -70.36 -11.81 -14.60
N THR A 560 -70.43 -12.86 -15.43
CA THR A 560 -69.51 -13.96 -15.41
C THR A 560 -68.09 -13.42 -15.50
N GLU A 561 -67.22 -13.67 -14.48
CA GLU A 561 -65.79 -13.26 -14.50
C GLU A 561 -65.04 -14.14 -15.52
N TYR A 562 -64.12 -13.50 -16.24
CA TYR A 562 -63.17 -14.15 -17.12
C TYR A 562 -61.76 -13.84 -16.59
N GLU A 563 -60.94 -14.87 -16.63
CA GLU A 563 -59.52 -14.69 -16.34
C GLU A 563 -58.87 -13.80 -17.41
N THR A 564 -57.86 -13.02 -16.99
CA THR A 564 -57.03 -12.24 -17.91
C THR A 564 -56.29 -13.19 -18.85
N GLU A 565 -56.31 -12.93 -20.14
CA GLU A 565 -55.66 -13.72 -21.19
C GLU A 565 -54.35 -13.04 -21.56
N LEU A 566 -53.33 -13.85 -21.79
CA LEU A 566 -52.06 -13.43 -22.35
C LEU A 566 -52.04 -13.75 -23.84
N HIS A 567 -51.73 -12.75 -24.65
CA HIS A 567 -51.63 -12.87 -26.10
C HIS A 567 -50.33 -12.21 -26.60
N SER A 568 -49.74 -12.82 -27.63
CA SER A 568 -48.55 -12.29 -28.27
C SER A 568 -48.80 -10.91 -28.87
N ALA A 569 -47.81 -10.03 -28.83
CA ALA A 569 -47.87 -8.72 -29.47
C ALA A 569 -48.33 -8.81 -30.93
N GLY A 570 -49.21 -7.92 -31.35
CA GLY A 570 -49.79 -7.87 -32.68
C GLY A 570 -50.95 -8.84 -32.93
N THR A 571 -51.28 -9.76 -31.99
CA THR A 571 -52.40 -10.67 -32.13
C THR A 571 -53.74 -9.93 -32.15
N VAL A 572 -54.64 -10.27 -33.09
CA VAL A 572 -56.04 -9.80 -33.07
C VAL A 572 -56.90 -10.83 -32.35
N VAL A 573 -57.47 -10.42 -31.22
CA VAL A 573 -58.33 -11.28 -30.39
C VAL A 573 -59.76 -10.92 -30.67
N GLU A 574 -60.54 -11.90 -31.14
CA GLU A 574 -61.98 -11.78 -31.31
C GLU A 574 -62.71 -11.91 -29.94
N LEU A 575 -63.65 -11.00 -29.66
CA LEU A 575 -64.33 -10.94 -28.37
C LEU A 575 -65.67 -11.71 -28.39
N ASP A 576 -65.61 -13.02 -28.49
CA ASP A 576 -66.72 -13.95 -28.61
C ASP A 576 -67.33 -14.34 -27.25
N LYS A 577 -66.71 -13.93 -26.13
CA LYS A 577 -67.22 -14.24 -24.80
C LYS A 577 -68.45 -13.41 -24.48
N VAL A 578 -69.52 -14.12 -24.10
CA VAL A 578 -70.79 -13.52 -23.70
C VAL A 578 -71.01 -13.72 -22.21
N PRO A 579 -70.70 -12.70 -21.35
CA PRO A 579 -70.86 -12.86 -19.91
C PRO A 579 -72.33 -12.88 -19.50
N VAL A 580 -72.62 -13.66 -18.45
CA VAL A 580 -73.98 -13.77 -17.89
C VAL A 580 -74.01 -13.04 -16.56
N ARG A 581 -74.97 -12.12 -16.42
CA ARG A 581 -75.19 -11.38 -15.17
C ARG A 581 -76.63 -11.50 -14.75
N SER A 582 -76.89 -12.02 -13.52
CA SER A 582 -78.24 -12.21 -13.02
C SER A 582 -78.98 -10.85 -12.92
N GLY A 583 -80.13 -10.77 -13.60
CA GLY A 583 -80.86 -9.53 -13.70
C GLY A 583 -80.47 -8.55 -14.76
N TYR A 584 -79.52 -8.94 -15.62
CA TYR A 584 -79.03 -8.11 -16.75
C TYR A 584 -78.88 -8.96 -18.01
N ARG A 585 -78.99 -8.31 -19.16
CA ARG A 585 -78.65 -8.87 -20.46
C ARG A 585 -77.42 -8.22 -20.98
N PHE A 586 -76.40 -8.98 -21.43
CA PHE A 586 -75.20 -8.49 -22.09
C PHE A 586 -75.54 -7.85 -23.46
N THR A 587 -74.92 -6.70 -23.72
CA THR A 587 -75.11 -5.98 -25.00
C THR A 587 -73.95 -6.17 -25.96
N VAL A 588 -72.73 -5.74 -25.59
CA VAL A 588 -71.54 -5.82 -26.40
C VAL A 588 -70.34 -5.47 -25.48
N TRP A 589 -69.14 -5.79 -25.90
CA TRP A 589 -67.92 -5.35 -25.26
C TRP A 589 -67.57 -3.90 -25.69
N PHE A 590 -66.97 -3.11 -24.82
CA PHE A 590 -66.46 -1.78 -25.07
C PHE A 590 -64.98 -1.73 -24.78
N ALA A 591 -64.20 -0.94 -25.56
CA ALA A 591 -62.78 -0.73 -25.35
C ALA A 591 -62.46 0.32 -24.28
N ASP A 592 -63.48 0.97 -23.71
CA ASP A 592 -63.35 2.02 -22.71
C ASP A 592 -64.27 1.82 -21.52
N GLU A 593 -63.86 2.18 -20.33
CA GLU A 593 -64.63 2.11 -19.08
C GLU A 593 -65.94 2.96 -19.13
N ALA A 594 -65.93 4.02 -19.94
CA ALA A 594 -67.10 4.89 -20.14
C ALA A 594 -68.17 4.21 -21.01
N LEU A 595 -67.96 3.04 -21.57
CA LEU A 595 -68.86 2.28 -22.44
C LEU A 595 -69.32 3.06 -23.66
N THR A 596 -68.35 3.78 -24.32
CA THR A 596 -68.62 4.62 -25.48
C THR A 596 -68.10 4.05 -26.82
N LEU A 597 -67.10 3.15 -26.75
CA LEU A 597 -66.41 2.59 -27.90
C LEU A 597 -66.67 1.05 -28.02
N PRO A 598 -67.79 0.61 -28.65
CA PRO A 598 -68.10 -0.81 -28.79
C PRO A 598 -67.08 -1.47 -29.71
N VAL A 599 -66.60 -2.67 -29.34
CA VAL A 599 -65.62 -3.46 -30.07
C VAL A 599 -66.03 -4.93 -30.13
N THR A 600 -65.66 -5.59 -31.25
CA THR A 600 -65.84 -7.02 -31.41
C THR A 600 -64.51 -7.77 -31.45
N SER A 601 -63.41 -7.04 -31.62
CA SER A 601 -62.04 -7.55 -31.53
C SER A 601 -61.09 -6.49 -31.03
N VAL A 602 -59.92 -6.87 -30.51
CA VAL A 602 -58.84 -5.97 -30.06
C VAL A 602 -57.51 -6.47 -30.61
N THR A 603 -56.66 -5.52 -31.07
CA THR A 603 -55.30 -5.82 -31.44
C THR A 603 -54.39 -5.61 -30.21
N MET A 604 -53.55 -6.60 -29.91
CA MET A 604 -52.69 -6.61 -28.73
C MET A 604 -51.39 -5.82 -29.03
N ASP A 605 -51.46 -4.51 -29.03
CA ASP A 605 -50.34 -3.56 -29.17
C ASP A 605 -49.90 -2.94 -27.83
N GLY A 606 -50.40 -3.50 -26.74
CA GLY A 606 -50.24 -3.15 -25.32
C GLY A 606 -51.27 -3.93 -24.50
N ASN A 607 -51.15 -3.85 -23.16
CA ASN A 607 -52.22 -4.39 -22.29
C ASN A 607 -53.53 -3.74 -22.61
N LYS A 608 -54.57 -4.52 -22.79
CA LYS A 608 -55.91 -4.07 -23.15
C LYS A 608 -56.91 -4.48 -22.09
N SER A 609 -57.97 -3.70 -21.97
CA SER A 609 -59.12 -4.04 -21.18
C SER A 609 -60.39 -3.90 -22.01
N VAL A 610 -61.33 -4.76 -21.80
CA VAL A 610 -62.65 -4.66 -22.40
C VAL A 610 -63.74 -4.70 -21.31
N HIS A 611 -64.78 -3.92 -21.52
CA HIS A 611 -65.76 -3.60 -20.53
C HIS A 611 -67.15 -4.04 -21.01
N ALA A 612 -67.85 -4.88 -20.21
CA ALA A 612 -69.15 -5.41 -20.59
C ALA A 612 -70.25 -4.37 -20.49
N GLY A 613 -71.03 -4.15 -21.55
CA GLY A 613 -72.26 -3.40 -21.52
C GLY A 613 -73.43 -4.22 -21.03
N TRP A 614 -74.25 -3.64 -20.18
CA TRP A 614 -75.38 -4.39 -19.55
C TRP A 614 -76.67 -3.60 -19.62
N GLU A 615 -77.70 -4.32 -19.90
CA GLU A 615 -79.09 -3.88 -19.73
C GLU A 615 -79.76 -4.66 -18.53
N ARG A 616 -80.34 -4.00 -17.57
CA ARG A 616 -80.69 -4.55 -16.23
C ARG A 616 -81.82 -5.62 -16.20
N VAL A 617 -81.53 -6.73 -15.48
CA VAL A 617 -82.49 -7.72 -14.94
C VAL A 617 -81.98 -8.19 -13.57
N ILE A 618 -82.72 -8.20 -12.47
CA ILE A 618 -82.19 -8.19 -11.08
C ILE A 618 -82.05 -9.56 -10.41
N THR A 619 -81.02 -9.94 -9.65
CA THR A 619 -80.80 -10.33 -8.21
C THR A 619 -79.65 -11.31 -7.89
N PRO A 620 -79.23 -11.64 -6.63
CA PRO A 620 -77.91 -11.32 -6.02
C PRO A 620 -77.04 -12.45 -5.34
N VAL A 621 -75.76 -12.24 -5.10
CA VAL A 621 -74.64 -12.47 -4.11
C VAL A 621 -74.50 -13.73 -3.20
N PRO A 622 -73.42 -14.23 -2.52
CA PRO A 622 -72.06 -13.89 -2.05
C PRO A 622 -70.96 -15.02 -1.84
N PRO A 623 -69.93 -15.06 -0.95
CA PRO A 623 -68.57 -14.52 -0.78
C PRO A 623 -67.35 -15.48 -0.59
N THR A 624 -66.17 -14.90 -0.27
CA THR A 624 -64.76 -15.36 -0.16
C THR A 624 -64.27 -16.46 0.78
N PRO A 625 -62.97 -17.00 0.75
CA PRO A 625 -61.81 -16.65 1.64
C PRO A 625 -60.33 -16.96 1.21
N SER A 626 -59.38 -16.38 1.88
CA SER A 626 -57.95 -16.36 2.39
C SER A 626 -56.81 -17.37 2.08
N THR A 627 -55.58 -16.88 2.30
CA THR A 627 -54.17 -17.30 1.99
C THR A 627 -53.43 -18.22 2.97
N PRO A 628 -52.18 -18.70 2.68
CA PRO A 628 -51.10 -18.88 3.66
C PRO A 628 -49.63 -18.67 3.22
N ASP A 629 -48.81 -18.34 4.16
CA ASP A 629 -47.40 -18.34 4.65
C ASP A 629 -46.14 -18.52 3.79
N GLU A 630 -45.08 -17.73 4.20
CA GLU A 630 -43.68 -17.63 3.78
C GLU A 630 -42.71 -18.20 4.83
N PRO A 631 -41.41 -18.50 4.50
CA PRO A 631 -40.43 -19.16 5.38
C PRO A 631 -39.56 -18.19 6.24
N GLU A 632 -39.03 -18.71 7.36
CA GLU A 632 -38.27 -18.02 8.40
C GLU A 632 -36.83 -17.58 7.93
N VAL A 633 -36.49 -16.31 8.17
CA VAL A 633 -35.13 -15.73 7.99
C VAL A 633 -34.49 -15.57 9.37
N HIS A 634 -33.28 -16.15 9.58
CA HIS A 634 -32.47 -15.94 10.78
C HIS A 634 -32.02 -14.48 10.87
N ARG A 635 -32.37 -13.73 11.90
CA ARG A 635 -31.94 -12.36 12.13
C ARG A 635 -30.93 -12.28 13.28
N PRO A 636 -29.89 -11.44 13.19
CA PRO A 636 -28.93 -11.26 14.29
C PRO A 636 -29.58 -10.47 15.44
N ASN A 637 -29.19 -10.81 16.68
CA ASN A 637 -29.66 -10.17 17.89
C ASN A 637 -28.71 -9.09 18.39
N GLY A 638 -29.24 -7.99 18.89
CA GLY A 638 -28.48 -6.93 19.54
C GLY A 638 -27.74 -5.99 18.60
N LEU A 639 -27.93 -6.12 17.27
CA LEU A 639 -27.38 -5.21 16.26
C LEU A 639 -28.47 -4.31 15.67
N VAL A 640 -28.09 -3.10 15.25
CA VAL A 640 -28.98 -2.16 14.55
C VAL A 640 -29.10 -2.59 13.09
N LEU A 641 -30.31 -3.02 12.69
CA LEU A 641 -30.58 -3.55 11.35
C LEU A 641 -31.33 -2.56 10.45
N ASP A 642 -32.21 -1.74 11.03
CA ASP A 642 -33.13 -0.90 10.26
C ASP A 642 -32.54 0.48 9.90
N GLU A 643 -31.41 0.86 10.48
CA GLU A 643 -30.71 2.13 10.21
C GLU A 643 -29.36 1.85 9.55
N HIS A 644 -29.17 2.38 8.34
CA HIS A 644 -27.92 2.24 7.60
C HIS A 644 -26.98 3.43 7.86
N PHE A 645 -26.30 3.40 9.00
CA PHE A 645 -25.25 4.37 9.28
C PHE A 645 -23.84 3.80 8.98
N ALA A 646 -22.92 4.69 8.62
CA ALA A 646 -21.53 4.34 8.41
C ALA A 646 -20.91 3.80 9.71
N TYR A 647 -20.30 2.64 9.65
CA TYR A 647 -19.65 2.01 10.80
C TYR A 647 -18.12 1.94 10.68
N LEU A 648 -17.61 2.15 9.45
CA LEU A 648 -16.19 2.19 9.15
C LEU A 648 -15.75 3.64 8.91
N ILE A 649 -14.65 4.04 9.52
CA ILE A 649 -14.06 5.36 9.36
C ILE A 649 -12.75 5.22 8.59
N GLY A 650 -12.48 6.15 7.68
CA GLY A 650 -11.19 6.23 6.97
C GLY A 650 -10.03 6.62 7.89
N ASN A 651 -8.84 6.46 7.40
CA ASN A 651 -7.64 6.85 8.12
C ASN A 651 -7.40 8.37 8.06
N ASP A 652 -6.53 8.91 8.92
CA ASP A 652 -6.22 10.35 9.01
C ASP A 652 -5.65 10.92 7.69
N ASP A 653 -5.10 10.07 6.82
CA ASP A 653 -4.61 10.43 5.48
C ASP A 653 -5.70 10.44 4.39
N GLY A 654 -6.95 10.21 4.76
CA GLY A 654 -8.08 10.21 3.84
C GLY A 654 -8.24 8.94 3.00
N LEU A 655 -7.54 7.86 3.31
CA LEU A 655 -7.64 6.56 2.64
C LEU A 655 -8.46 5.58 3.46
N ILE A 656 -9.15 4.64 2.80
CA ILE A 656 -9.92 3.57 3.46
C ILE A 656 -9.18 2.23 3.49
N ARG A 657 -8.24 2.02 2.56
CA ARG A 657 -7.37 0.85 2.43
C ARG A 657 -8.13 -0.48 2.40
N PRO A 658 -8.96 -0.72 1.40
CA PRO A 658 -9.83 -1.90 1.35
C PRO A 658 -9.06 -3.23 1.36
N GLU A 659 -7.90 -3.29 0.73
CA GLU A 659 -7.09 -4.51 0.60
C GLU A 659 -6.12 -4.75 1.77
N LEU A 660 -5.94 -3.79 2.68
CA LEU A 660 -5.13 -4.03 3.87
C LEU A 660 -5.88 -4.89 4.89
N ASN A 661 -5.12 -5.68 5.64
CA ASN A 661 -5.65 -6.49 6.72
C ASN A 661 -6.24 -5.60 7.82
N ILE A 662 -7.40 -6.00 8.34
CA ILE A 662 -8.03 -5.32 9.46
C ILE A 662 -7.51 -5.85 10.79
N THR A 663 -7.35 -4.96 11.75
CA THR A 663 -6.88 -5.32 13.10
C THR A 663 -8.02 -5.78 14.01
N ARG A 664 -7.68 -6.53 15.06
CA ARG A 664 -8.63 -6.98 16.08
C ARG A 664 -9.31 -5.81 16.79
N ALA A 665 -8.59 -4.71 17.04
CA ALA A 665 -9.16 -3.49 17.64
C ALA A 665 -10.19 -2.79 16.73
N GLU A 666 -9.91 -2.71 15.42
CA GLU A 666 -10.84 -2.14 14.45
C GLU A 666 -12.12 -2.97 14.35
N VAL A 667 -12.01 -4.30 14.32
CA VAL A 667 -13.19 -5.20 14.30
C VAL A 667 -14.03 -5.05 15.57
N ALA A 668 -13.40 -4.99 16.74
CA ALA A 668 -14.09 -4.72 17.99
C ALA A 668 -14.88 -3.40 17.92
N THR A 669 -14.26 -2.35 17.39
CA THR A 669 -14.90 -1.03 17.29
C THR A 669 -16.06 -1.02 16.28
N ILE A 670 -15.95 -1.75 15.17
CA ILE A 670 -17.04 -1.90 14.19
C ILE A 670 -18.27 -2.53 14.85
N PHE A 671 -18.15 -3.69 15.46
CA PHE A 671 -19.29 -4.35 16.10
C PHE A 671 -19.84 -3.58 17.29
N PHE A 672 -18.98 -2.92 18.08
CA PHE A 672 -19.44 -2.02 19.16
C PHE A 672 -20.30 -0.87 18.66
N ARG A 673 -19.95 -0.26 17.53
CA ARG A 673 -20.74 0.79 16.87
C ARG A 673 -22.10 0.28 16.39
N LEU A 674 -22.14 -0.96 15.96
CA LEU A 674 -23.32 -1.60 15.40
C LEU A 674 -24.27 -2.17 16.46
N LEU A 675 -23.89 -2.22 17.74
CA LEU A 675 -24.79 -2.62 18.81
C LEU A 675 -25.98 -1.67 18.94
N THR A 676 -27.17 -2.21 19.20
CA THR A 676 -28.29 -1.37 19.65
C THR A 676 -27.93 -0.66 20.97
N ASP A 677 -28.52 0.48 21.22
CA ASP A 677 -28.28 1.24 22.47
C ASP A 677 -28.60 0.39 23.70
N GLU A 678 -29.71 -0.37 23.67
CA GLU A 678 -30.10 -1.30 24.74
C GLU A 678 -29.05 -2.38 25.00
N THR A 679 -28.52 -3.00 23.94
CA THR A 679 -27.48 -4.03 24.07
C THR A 679 -26.19 -3.42 24.58
N ARG A 680 -25.79 -2.27 24.03
CA ARG A 680 -24.58 -1.57 24.44
C ARG A 680 -24.64 -1.16 25.91
N GLU A 681 -25.74 -0.59 26.37
CA GLU A 681 -25.95 -0.21 27.78
C GLU A 681 -25.96 -1.41 28.72
N SER A 682 -26.58 -2.51 28.29
CA SER A 682 -26.69 -3.73 29.12
C SER A 682 -25.33 -4.40 29.38
N PHE A 683 -24.39 -4.29 28.45
CA PHE A 683 -23.07 -4.91 28.53
C PHE A 683 -21.93 -3.89 28.64
N TRP A 684 -22.26 -2.61 28.81
CA TRP A 684 -21.23 -1.58 28.87
C TRP A 684 -20.13 -1.88 29.86
N SER A 685 -18.88 -1.83 29.41
CA SER A 685 -17.72 -1.95 30.24
C SER A 685 -16.57 -1.10 29.67
N ASP A 686 -15.89 -0.40 30.54
CA ASP A 686 -14.63 0.33 30.29
C ASP A 686 -13.41 -0.39 30.85
N THR A 687 -13.62 -1.57 31.45
CA THR A 687 -12.59 -2.38 32.08
C THR A 687 -12.53 -3.80 31.48
N ASN A 688 -11.34 -4.33 31.33
CA ASN A 688 -11.08 -5.67 30.82
C ASN A 688 -9.91 -6.32 31.58
N SER A 689 -9.66 -7.60 31.32
CA SER A 689 -8.59 -8.35 31.95
C SER A 689 -7.34 -8.52 31.07
N TYR A 690 -7.30 -7.89 29.88
CA TYR A 690 -6.20 -8.07 28.95
C TYR A 690 -4.99 -7.24 29.32
N THR A 691 -3.80 -7.81 29.18
CA THR A 691 -2.54 -7.18 29.59
C THR A 691 -2.08 -6.06 28.65
N ASP A 692 -2.62 -6.03 27.43
CA ASP A 692 -2.23 -5.13 26.34
C ASP A 692 -3.37 -4.19 25.85
N VAL A 693 -4.47 -4.10 26.63
CA VAL A 693 -5.56 -3.17 26.39
C VAL A 693 -5.60 -2.15 27.52
N ALA A 694 -5.00 -0.99 27.29
CA ALA A 694 -4.96 0.07 28.29
C ALA A 694 -6.29 0.85 28.34
N ALA A 695 -6.72 1.28 29.54
CA ALA A 695 -7.97 2.02 29.76
C ALA A 695 -8.12 3.32 28.95
N GLY A 696 -7.03 3.92 28.46
CA GLY A 696 -7.06 5.13 27.63
C GLY A 696 -6.99 4.87 26.12
N SER A 697 -6.98 3.61 25.69
CA SER A 697 -6.93 3.27 24.28
C SER A 697 -8.29 3.54 23.60
N TRP A 698 -8.27 4.04 22.37
CA TRP A 698 -9.48 4.35 21.59
C TRP A 698 -10.42 3.16 21.40
N TYR A 699 -9.90 1.94 21.49
CA TYR A 699 -10.64 0.68 21.37
C TYR A 699 -11.02 0.07 22.73
N ASN A 700 -10.62 0.67 23.86
CA ASN A 700 -10.80 0.05 25.18
C ASN A 700 -12.27 -0.30 25.46
N ASN A 701 -13.18 0.66 25.29
CA ASN A 701 -14.61 0.46 25.61
C ASN A 701 -15.24 -0.57 24.66
N ALA A 702 -14.87 -0.58 23.40
CA ALA A 702 -15.33 -1.57 22.43
C ALA A 702 -14.87 -2.99 22.79
N VAL A 703 -13.59 -3.17 23.09
CA VAL A 703 -13.04 -4.48 23.49
C VAL A 703 -13.64 -4.94 24.81
N SER A 704 -13.75 -4.04 25.81
CA SER A 704 -14.27 -4.37 27.12
C SER A 704 -15.76 -4.76 27.07
N THR A 705 -16.56 -4.03 26.34
CA THR A 705 -18.02 -4.28 26.20
C THR A 705 -18.29 -5.60 25.45
N LEU A 706 -17.66 -5.80 24.30
CA LEU A 706 -17.86 -7.04 23.53
C LEU A 706 -17.25 -8.27 24.22
N SER A 707 -16.24 -8.10 25.07
CA SER A 707 -15.75 -9.18 25.94
C SER A 707 -16.72 -9.49 27.07
N ALA A 708 -17.38 -8.48 27.65
CA ALA A 708 -18.45 -8.67 28.63
C ALA A 708 -19.67 -9.38 28.04
N MET A 709 -19.96 -9.17 26.76
CA MET A 709 -20.98 -9.92 26.00
C MET A 709 -20.56 -11.37 25.69
N GLY A 710 -19.27 -11.72 25.82
CA GLY A 710 -18.76 -13.02 25.41
C GLY A 710 -18.52 -13.15 23.88
N VAL A 711 -18.66 -12.07 23.12
CA VAL A 711 -18.44 -12.02 21.67
C VAL A 711 -16.97 -12.06 21.34
N LEU A 712 -16.14 -11.36 22.13
CA LEU A 712 -14.67 -11.33 21.97
C LEU A 712 -13.98 -12.12 23.08
N GLY A 713 -12.87 -12.77 22.69
CA GLY A 713 -11.96 -13.42 23.60
C GLY A 713 -10.49 -13.03 23.33
N GLY A 714 -9.68 -13.10 24.39
CA GLY A 714 -8.23 -12.96 24.29
C GLY A 714 -7.53 -14.30 24.08
N TYR A 715 -6.20 -14.27 24.12
CA TYR A 715 -5.34 -15.44 24.00
C TYR A 715 -5.00 -16.03 25.36
N GLU A 716 -4.48 -17.26 25.37
CA GLU A 716 -4.12 -17.98 26.60
C GLU A 716 -3.06 -17.27 27.45
N ASP A 717 -2.25 -16.37 26.82
CA ASP A 717 -1.25 -15.56 27.49
C ASP A 717 -1.83 -14.29 28.19
N GLY A 718 -3.16 -14.12 28.16
CA GLY A 718 -3.86 -12.99 28.73
C GLY A 718 -3.82 -11.72 27.88
N SER A 719 -3.29 -11.77 26.65
CA SER A 719 -3.31 -10.65 25.72
C SER A 719 -4.57 -10.66 24.84
N PHE A 720 -4.96 -9.48 24.33
CA PHE A 720 -5.98 -9.32 23.28
C PHE A 720 -5.35 -9.15 21.90
N ARG A 721 -4.14 -8.61 21.82
CA ARG A 721 -3.38 -8.27 20.62
C ARG A 721 -4.14 -7.28 19.71
N PRO A 722 -4.48 -6.09 20.18
CA PRO A 722 -5.36 -5.16 19.49
C PRO A 722 -4.87 -4.77 18.08
N ASN A 723 -3.56 -4.63 17.90
CA ASN A 723 -2.94 -4.24 16.63
C ASN A 723 -2.61 -5.43 15.71
N ALA A 724 -2.84 -6.67 16.16
CA ALA A 724 -2.66 -7.82 15.28
C ALA A 724 -3.79 -7.91 14.25
N SER A 725 -3.48 -8.33 13.04
CA SER A 725 -4.51 -8.68 12.06
C SER A 725 -5.37 -9.84 12.59
N ILE A 726 -6.68 -9.73 12.41
CA ILE A 726 -7.61 -10.81 12.76
C ILE A 726 -7.63 -11.86 11.65
N THR A 727 -7.74 -13.13 12.02
CA THR A 727 -7.88 -14.21 11.04
C THR A 727 -9.32 -14.36 10.57
N ARG A 728 -9.51 -14.97 9.39
CA ARG A 728 -10.83 -15.25 8.82
C ARG A 728 -11.69 -16.11 9.76
N ALA A 729 -11.09 -17.09 10.44
CA ALA A 729 -11.79 -17.94 11.38
C ALA A 729 -12.23 -17.19 12.66
N GLU A 730 -11.37 -16.33 13.20
CA GLU A 730 -11.72 -15.47 14.33
C GLU A 730 -12.86 -14.50 13.97
N PHE A 731 -12.82 -13.91 12.77
CA PHE A 731 -13.85 -13.00 12.30
C PHE A 731 -15.20 -13.70 12.11
N ALA A 732 -15.21 -14.87 11.45
CA ALA A 732 -16.43 -15.68 11.27
C ALA A 732 -17.09 -16.02 12.62
N LYS A 733 -16.29 -16.40 13.63
CA LYS A 733 -16.81 -16.66 14.97
C LYS A 733 -17.45 -15.46 15.62
N ILE A 734 -16.88 -14.26 15.43
CA ILE A 734 -17.49 -13.02 15.95
C ILE A 734 -18.81 -12.74 15.23
N ALA A 735 -18.86 -12.83 13.92
CA ALA A 735 -20.06 -12.53 13.14
C ALA A 735 -21.24 -13.45 13.50
N VAL A 736 -21.01 -14.75 13.64
CA VAL A 736 -22.08 -15.72 14.00
C VAL A 736 -22.52 -15.63 15.46
N SER A 737 -21.73 -15.02 16.36
CA SER A 737 -22.08 -14.90 17.77
C SER A 737 -23.34 -14.03 18.02
N PHE A 738 -23.76 -13.28 17.04
CA PHE A 738 -24.98 -12.48 17.09
C PHE A 738 -26.24 -13.24 16.65
N PHE A 739 -26.12 -14.48 16.19
CA PHE A 739 -27.27 -15.28 15.74
C PHE A 739 -27.63 -16.38 16.73
N GLU A 740 -28.93 -16.63 16.87
CA GLU A 740 -29.44 -17.81 17.60
C GLU A 740 -29.40 -19.02 16.63
N LEU A 741 -28.44 -19.92 16.86
CA LEU A 741 -28.18 -21.06 15.98
C LEU A 741 -28.60 -22.40 16.62
N GLU A 742 -29.35 -22.39 17.72
CA GLU A 742 -29.83 -23.62 18.37
C GLU A 742 -30.69 -24.45 17.43
N GLY A 743 -30.23 -25.66 17.11
CA GLY A 743 -30.95 -26.59 16.23
C GLY A 743 -30.62 -26.49 14.73
N LEU A 744 -29.76 -25.56 14.32
CA LEU A 744 -29.29 -25.47 12.93
C LEU A 744 -28.27 -26.57 12.66
N ALA A 745 -28.59 -27.49 11.73
CA ALA A 745 -27.67 -28.52 11.29
C ALA A 745 -26.75 -27.96 10.21
N CYS A 746 -25.53 -27.57 10.58
CA CYS A 746 -24.54 -27.01 9.66
C CYS A 746 -23.55 -28.09 9.19
N GLU A 747 -23.43 -28.25 7.90
CA GLU A 747 -22.35 -29.03 7.30
C GLU A 747 -21.21 -28.10 6.89
N ASN A 748 -19.96 -28.46 7.23
CA ASN A 748 -18.82 -27.69 6.83
C ASN A 748 -18.54 -27.89 5.32
N PRO A 749 -18.64 -26.86 4.47
CA PRO A 749 -18.41 -26.99 3.04
C PRO A 749 -16.92 -26.90 2.65
N PHE A 750 -16.00 -26.61 3.59
CA PHE A 750 -14.60 -26.27 3.30
C PHE A 750 -13.63 -27.41 3.60
N LEU A 751 -12.72 -27.67 2.65
CA LEU A 751 -11.78 -28.80 2.74
C LEU A 751 -10.64 -28.57 3.75
N ASP A 752 -10.31 -27.32 4.02
CA ASP A 752 -9.21 -26.89 4.94
C ASP A 752 -9.69 -26.55 6.34
N VAL A 753 -10.95 -26.80 6.67
CA VAL A 753 -11.52 -26.65 8.01
C VAL A 753 -11.68 -28.01 8.64
N ALA A 754 -10.74 -28.39 9.52
CA ALA A 754 -10.80 -29.65 10.23
C ALA A 754 -12.00 -29.68 11.21
N PRO A 755 -12.79 -30.78 11.28
CA PRO A 755 -13.96 -30.86 12.17
C PRO A 755 -13.63 -30.67 13.67
N SER A 756 -12.37 -30.88 14.05
CA SER A 756 -11.88 -30.70 15.44
C SER A 756 -11.34 -29.30 15.71
N ALA A 757 -11.31 -28.42 14.72
CA ALA A 757 -10.82 -27.07 14.90
C ALA A 757 -11.79 -26.26 15.78
N TRP A 758 -11.26 -25.40 16.65
CA TRP A 758 -12.05 -24.57 17.58
C TRP A 758 -13.06 -23.64 16.88
N TYR A 759 -12.84 -23.38 15.62
CA TYR A 759 -13.69 -22.51 14.77
C TYR A 759 -14.61 -23.30 13.84
N ALA A 760 -14.53 -24.64 13.79
CA ALA A 760 -15.23 -25.43 12.77
C ALA A 760 -16.76 -25.23 12.78
N GLU A 761 -17.39 -25.23 13.95
CA GLU A 761 -18.83 -25.01 14.10
C GLU A 761 -19.21 -23.58 13.67
N SER A 762 -18.44 -22.58 14.06
CA SER A 762 -18.71 -21.20 13.69
C SER A 762 -18.57 -20.94 12.18
N VAL A 763 -17.56 -21.56 11.56
CA VAL A 763 -17.34 -21.42 10.10
C VAL A 763 -18.44 -22.16 9.32
N ALA A 764 -18.84 -23.36 9.77
CA ALA A 764 -19.96 -24.07 9.13
C ALA A 764 -21.29 -23.29 9.26
N ALA A 765 -21.58 -22.75 10.43
CA ALA A 765 -22.75 -21.92 10.65
C ALA A 765 -22.73 -20.63 9.82
N ALA A 766 -21.60 -19.93 9.76
CA ALA A 766 -21.45 -18.73 8.94
C ALA A 766 -21.67 -19.01 7.44
N ALA A 767 -21.25 -20.16 6.97
CA ALA A 767 -21.47 -20.58 5.58
C ALA A 767 -22.94 -20.92 5.34
N GLU A 768 -23.59 -21.65 6.25
CA GLU A 768 -24.98 -22.07 6.15
C GLU A 768 -25.96 -20.88 6.09
N ILE A 769 -25.72 -19.87 6.92
CA ILE A 769 -26.54 -18.63 6.92
C ILE A 769 -26.04 -17.57 5.94
N GLY A 770 -25.09 -17.91 5.04
CA GLY A 770 -24.65 -17.07 3.93
C GLY A 770 -23.75 -15.89 4.30
N LEU A 771 -23.16 -15.84 5.51
CA LEU A 771 -22.27 -14.73 5.90
C LEU A 771 -20.92 -14.81 5.20
N ILE A 772 -20.44 -16.02 4.96
CA ILE A 772 -19.10 -16.25 4.37
C ILE A 772 -19.20 -17.13 3.13
N GLU A 773 -18.28 -16.89 2.23
CA GLU A 773 -17.98 -17.74 1.09
C GLU A 773 -16.51 -18.19 1.14
N GLY A 774 -16.23 -19.33 0.49
CA GLY A 774 -14.87 -19.82 0.35
C GLY A 774 -14.18 -19.26 -0.88
N TYR A 775 -12.93 -19.69 -1.05
CA TYR A 775 -12.13 -19.45 -2.25
C TYR A 775 -12.27 -20.63 -3.24
N GLU A 776 -11.79 -20.41 -4.45
CA GLU A 776 -11.67 -21.50 -5.43
C GLU A 776 -10.99 -22.75 -4.84
N GLY A 777 -11.52 -23.92 -5.20
CA GLY A 777 -11.06 -25.20 -4.67
C GLY A 777 -11.67 -25.60 -3.34
N GLY A 778 -12.74 -24.93 -2.86
CA GLY A 778 -13.43 -25.30 -1.63
C GLY A 778 -12.64 -25.00 -0.36
N LEU A 779 -11.79 -23.98 -0.39
CA LEU A 779 -10.96 -23.56 0.74
C LEU A 779 -11.57 -22.35 1.46
N PHE A 780 -11.48 -22.32 2.77
CA PHE A 780 -11.84 -21.18 3.61
C PHE A 780 -10.63 -20.30 4.02
N ARG A 781 -9.47 -20.90 4.13
CA ARG A 781 -8.21 -20.31 4.64
C ARG A 781 -8.36 -19.72 6.04
N PRO A 782 -8.67 -20.54 7.04
CA PRO A 782 -9.06 -20.08 8.38
C PRO A 782 -8.02 -19.21 9.09
N ASP A 783 -6.74 -19.52 8.92
CA ASP A 783 -5.62 -18.82 9.56
C ASP A 783 -5.12 -17.59 8.76
N ALA A 784 -5.64 -17.36 7.55
CA ALA A 784 -5.28 -16.18 6.78
C ALA A 784 -5.86 -14.92 7.44
N PRO A 785 -5.11 -13.81 7.47
CA PRO A 785 -5.68 -12.54 7.88
C PRO A 785 -6.77 -12.09 6.91
N ILE A 786 -7.82 -11.44 7.43
CA ILE A 786 -8.91 -10.90 6.61
C ILE A 786 -8.64 -9.45 6.24
N THR A 787 -8.94 -9.05 5.00
CA THR A 787 -8.83 -7.67 4.57
C THR A 787 -10.01 -6.81 5.07
N ARG A 788 -9.85 -5.48 5.03
CA ARG A 788 -10.93 -4.55 5.38
C ARG A 788 -12.15 -4.72 4.47
N ALA A 789 -11.96 -4.97 3.19
CA ALA A 789 -13.01 -5.23 2.22
C ALA A 789 -13.79 -6.51 2.52
N GLU A 790 -13.09 -7.60 2.78
CA GLU A 790 -13.70 -8.89 3.16
C GLU A 790 -14.48 -8.75 4.48
N ALA A 791 -13.91 -8.04 5.46
CA ALA A 791 -14.57 -7.77 6.73
C ALA A 791 -15.88 -6.97 6.55
N CYS A 792 -15.86 -5.89 5.74
CA CYS A 792 -17.07 -5.13 5.43
C CYS A 792 -18.14 -5.99 4.75
N THR A 793 -17.76 -6.87 3.83
CA THR A 793 -18.69 -7.78 3.16
C THR A 793 -19.40 -8.70 4.17
N ILE A 794 -18.67 -9.28 5.10
CA ILE A 794 -19.26 -10.14 6.13
C ILE A 794 -20.12 -9.31 7.09
N VAL A 795 -19.70 -8.11 7.48
CA VAL A 795 -20.52 -7.22 8.34
C VAL A 795 -21.82 -6.83 7.63
N ASN A 796 -21.78 -6.42 6.36
CA ASN A 796 -22.97 -6.08 5.59
C ASN A 796 -23.95 -7.27 5.52
N ARG A 797 -23.44 -8.47 5.22
CA ARG A 797 -24.24 -9.71 5.25
C ARG A 797 -24.81 -10.02 6.64
N THR A 798 -24.02 -9.80 7.70
CA THR A 798 -24.49 -9.95 9.09
C THR A 798 -25.66 -9.01 9.39
N LEU A 799 -25.65 -7.79 8.86
CA LEU A 799 -26.73 -6.82 9.02
C LEU A 799 -27.89 -7.01 8.04
N GLY A 800 -27.79 -7.98 7.12
CA GLY A 800 -28.79 -8.20 6.08
C GLY A 800 -28.79 -7.11 5.00
N ARG A 801 -27.68 -6.37 4.85
CA ARG A 801 -27.51 -5.33 3.84
C ARG A 801 -27.02 -5.92 2.52
N ALA A 802 -27.57 -5.43 1.44
CA ALA A 802 -27.28 -5.92 0.08
C ALA A 802 -26.87 -4.75 -0.85
N PRO A 803 -25.73 -4.10 -0.58
CA PRO A 803 -25.26 -2.99 -1.40
C PRO A 803 -24.85 -3.46 -2.81
N HIS A 804 -25.25 -2.71 -3.80
CA HIS A 804 -24.93 -2.94 -5.20
C HIS A 804 -24.52 -1.63 -5.88
N ALA A 805 -23.48 -1.65 -6.73
CA ALA A 805 -22.94 -0.43 -7.34
C ALA A 805 -24.00 0.40 -8.10
N ALA A 806 -24.96 -0.26 -8.74
CA ALA A 806 -26.07 0.42 -9.43
C ALA A 806 -27.11 1.03 -8.49
N GLY A 807 -27.13 0.62 -7.22
CA GLY A 807 -28.05 1.14 -6.20
C GLY A 807 -27.52 2.30 -5.37
N LEU A 808 -26.24 2.65 -5.52
CA LEU A 808 -25.62 3.73 -4.77
C LEU A 808 -26.08 5.12 -5.25
N LEU A 809 -25.95 6.13 -4.40
CA LEU A 809 -26.14 7.50 -4.81
C LEU A 809 -25.08 7.93 -5.84
N PRO A 810 -25.36 8.98 -6.66
CA PRO A 810 -24.32 9.58 -7.50
C PRO A 810 -23.11 10.02 -6.66
N GLU A 811 -21.93 10.01 -7.25
CA GLU A 811 -20.65 10.35 -6.58
C GLU A 811 -20.72 11.67 -5.77
N SER A 812 -21.43 12.69 -6.29
CA SER A 812 -21.61 13.94 -5.57
C SER A 812 -22.49 13.85 -4.33
N GLY A 813 -23.16 12.73 -4.12
CA GLY A 813 -24.11 12.47 -3.03
C GLY A 813 -23.57 11.55 -1.93
N MET A 814 -22.31 11.09 -1.99
CA MET A 814 -21.75 10.19 -0.99
C MET A 814 -20.28 10.53 -0.66
N ASN A 815 -19.76 9.96 0.41
CA ASN A 815 -18.33 10.04 0.71
C ASN A 815 -17.59 9.12 -0.25
N LEU A 816 -16.54 9.66 -0.89
CA LEU A 816 -15.67 8.92 -1.79
C LEU A 816 -14.28 8.79 -1.17
N TRP A 817 -13.65 7.67 -1.44
CA TRP A 817 -12.31 7.37 -0.94
C TRP A 817 -11.36 7.24 -2.14
N PRO A 818 -10.22 7.96 -2.15
CA PRO A 818 -9.30 7.95 -3.31
C PRO A 818 -8.80 6.56 -3.72
N ASP A 819 -8.72 5.65 -2.78
CA ASP A 819 -8.31 4.26 -2.97
C ASP A 819 -9.49 3.27 -3.08
N ASN A 820 -10.72 3.77 -3.24
CA ASN A 820 -11.93 2.98 -3.52
C ASN A 820 -12.77 3.68 -4.61
N MET A 821 -12.15 4.04 -5.74
CA MET A 821 -12.82 4.72 -6.85
C MET A 821 -13.19 3.79 -8.01
N ASP A 822 -12.67 2.57 -8.02
CA ASP A 822 -12.98 1.58 -9.05
C ASP A 822 -14.34 0.92 -8.77
N ALA A 823 -15.38 1.38 -9.45
CA ALA A 823 -16.74 0.84 -9.31
C ALA A 823 -16.87 -0.61 -9.81
N SER A 824 -15.87 -1.15 -10.54
CA SER A 824 -15.83 -2.55 -10.97
C SER A 824 -15.21 -3.48 -9.93
N ALA A 825 -14.52 -2.93 -8.92
CA ALA A 825 -13.96 -3.73 -7.85
C ALA A 825 -15.07 -4.40 -7.04
N TRP A 826 -14.94 -5.70 -6.80
CA TRP A 826 -15.96 -6.52 -6.11
C TRP A 826 -16.35 -5.94 -4.73
N TYR A 827 -15.43 -5.23 -4.09
CA TYR A 827 -15.64 -4.62 -2.77
C TYR A 827 -16.14 -3.17 -2.83
N TYR A 828 -16.22 -2.54 -3.99
CA TYR A 828 -16.57 -1.13 -4.11
C TYR A 828 -17.85 -0.77 -3.36
N ALA A 829 -18.96 -1.44 -3.68
CA ALA A 829 -20.23 -1.21 -3.03
C ALA A 829 -20.21 -1.56 -1.53
N GLN A 830 -19.48 -2.59 -1.15
CA GLN A 830 -19.33 -3.04 0.23
C GLN A 830 -18.65 -1.98 1.11
N ILE A 831 -17.63 -1.33 0.58
CA ILE A 831 -16.91 -0.24 1.26
C ILE A 831 -17.77 1.03 1.29
N GLN A 832 -18.49 1.36 0.22
CA GLN A 832 -19.39 2.51 0.21
C GLN A 832 -20.50 2.34 1.25
N GLU A 833 -21.08 1.17 1.39
CA GLU A 833 -22.05 0.81 2.43
C GLU A 833 -21.50 1.02 3.84
N ALA A 834 -20.28 0.55 4.05
CA ALA A 834 -19.62 0.64 5.35
C ALA A 834 -19.28 2.08 5.78
N THR A 835 -19.16 3.01 4.82
CA THR A 835 -18.60 4.36 5.03
C THR A 835 -19.56 5.51 4.73
N ASN A 836 -20.81 5.21 4.39
CA ASN A 836 -21.84 6.22 4.11
C ASN A 836 -23.12 5.92 4.88
N SER A 837 -23.55 6.85 5.69
CA SER A 837 -24.88 6.80 6.29
C SER A 837 -25.95 7.20 5.27
N HIS A 838 -26.99 6.39 5.08
CA HIS A 838 -27.99 6.61 4.04
C HIS A 838 -29.36 5.99 4.37
N ASP A 839 -30.38 6.50 3.71
CA ASP A 839 -31.70 5.85 3.58
C ASP A 839 -31.74 5.06 2.27
N PHE A 840 -32.53 3.98 2.26
CA PHE A 840 -32.67 3.12 1.11
C PHE A 840 -34.09 2.60 0.92
N VAL A 841 -34.35 2.04 -0.24
CA VAL A 841 -35.53 1.18 -0.55
C VAL A 841 -35.02 -0.09 -1.23
N TRP A 842 -35.74 -1.17 -1.05
CA TRP A 842 -35.41 -2.41 -1.75
C TRP A 842 -35.78 -2.33 -3.24
N ALA A 843 -34.85 -2.61 -4.12
CA ALA A 843 -35.02 -2.71 -5.56
C ALA A 843 -34.71 -4.16 -6.01
N GLY A 844 -35.67 -5.07 -5.78
CA GLY A 844 -35.45 -6.51 -5.97
C GLY A 844 -34.57 -7.07 -4.84
N GLU A 845 -33.41 -7.64 -5.20
CA GLU A 845 -32.50 -8.30 -4.26
C GLU A 845 -31.43 -7.37 -3.68
N PHE A 846 -31.37 -6.10 -4.10
CA PHE A 846 -30.39 -5.13 -3.62
C PHE A 846 -31.04 -3.80 -3.17
N GLU A 847 -30.24 -2.99 -2.49
CA GLU A 847 -30.65 -1.71 -1.95
C GLU A 847 -30.44 -0.59 -2.97
N GLN A 848 -31.48 0.24 -3.14
CA GLN A 848 -31.42 1.50 -3.85
C GLN A 848 -31.33 2.64 -2.84
N TRP A 849 -30.20 3.30 -2.73
CA TRP A 849 -30.02 4.43 -1.83
C TRP A 849 -30.84 5.64 -2.29
N THR A 850 -31.51 6.27 -1.37
CA THR A 850 -32.43 7.38 -1.67
C THR A 850 -31.88 8.72 -1.24
N GLN A 851 -31.17 8.78 -0.12
CA GLN A 851 -30.49 9.99 0.34
C GLN A 851 -29.35 9.64 1.31
N LYS A 852 -28.34 10.52 1.36
CA LYS A 852 -27.30 10.48 2.37
C LYS A 852 -27.81 11.06 3.68
N LEU A 853 -27.52 10.40 4.77
CA LEU A 853 -27.80 10.85 6.14
C LEU A 853 -26.55 11.50 6.78
N PRO A 854 -26.74 12.32 7.83
CA PRO A 854 -25.63 12.79 8.65
C PRO A 854 -24.88 11.62 9.30
N GLU A 855 -23.57 11.76 9.42
CA GLU A 855 -22.76 10.78 10.14
C GLU A 855 -23.13 10.75 11.63
N ARG A 856 -23.11 9.56 12.22
CA ARG A 856 -23.37 9.39 13.64
C ARG A 856 -22.17 9.88 14.47
N ASP A 857 -22.44 10.55 15.59
CA ASP A 857 -21.41 10.99 16.53
C ASP A 857 -20.90 9.80 17.36
N TRP A 858 -19.83 9.17 16.89
CA TRP A 858 -19.23 8.01 17.54
C TRP A 858 -18.55 8.33 18.85
N ASP A 859 -18.08 9.57 19.05
CA ASP A 859 -17.42 10.00 20.29
C ASP A 859 -18.46 10.11 21.43
N ALA A 860 -19.68 10.47 21.11
CA ALA A 860 -20.77 10.50 22.06
C ALA A 860 -21.13 9.12 22.63
N LEU A 861 -20.88 8.03 21.88
CA LEU A 861 -21.16 6.65 22.30
C LEU A 861 -20.05 6.04 23.19
N GLN A 862 -18.92 6.70 23.31
CA GLN A 862 -17.79 6.23 24.11
C GLN A 862 -17.78 6.76 25.56
N ARG A 863 -18.90 7.39 26.00
CA ARG A 863 -19.01 8.02 27.33
C ARG A 863 -19.76 7.19 28.33
#